data_13c45b35eecf61be7755d33520e4dc7c
#
_entry.id   13c45b35eecf61be7755d33520e4dc7c
#
_cell.length_a   1.000
_cell.length_b   1.000
_cell.length_c   1.000
_cell.angle_alpha   90.00
_cell.angle_beta   90.00
_cell.angle_gamma   90.00
#
_symmetry.space_group_name_H-M   'P 1'
#
loop_
_entity.id
_entity.type
_entity.pdbx_description
1 polymer ?
#
loop_
_entity_poly.entity_id
_entity_poly.type
_entity_poly.pdbx_seq_one_letter_code
_entity_poly.pdbx_strand_id
1 'polypeptide(L)'
;MARSDASRAEQLAELERLLRLCEVQAIRSGVPLPLGAHPWGNGVNFAIFSRHATGVRLDLFDHPEDAAPVRSILLNPARNKTGDIWHVWLEGVSPGRLYGFRVTGPYDPHQGHRFNAGKLLVDPYATAIMPLPGRDFHAALGYDPSSPEKDLSLSEVDDAGDAPKCVITHAHFDWQADQPLGHPWESTVIYELHVRGYTIHPSAGVRFPGTYRGLIDKIPYLKDLGVTAVELMPVQEFNENQFIRVNPQTGARLKNYWGYDPVGFFAPKASYASVSENAAQVLEFKEMVRAFHQADLEVILDMVFNHTVEGNELGPTVSFRGIDNSIYYWLDDDKRFYRDFTGTGQTINAAHPVVRDLILDALRYWVMEMHVDGFRFDLASVLGRDRQGRVIADAPLLERIAEDPILRDTKLIAEAWDAAGAYQVGSFSVRRWAEWNGHFRDDVRRFWRGDQGMVGRFASRICGSSDLYHGSGKGPDCSINLVTCHDGFTLNDLVSYACKHNEANGEGNRDGLYENFSANYGVEGESSDPAFEAVRLRQMKNLLLTLAISRGVPMLLGGDEFRRSQRGNNNAYCQDNDTSWVDWSLRQQNHEIFQFARGVLALRRAHPVLRREAFYTDQEIGWFNPSGNSPDWLDPRQQCLACLIRGQDEAGLFLMFNAGSEAVTFAVPPPRSLCSWRVAVDTAASSPRGFYSPGEETALVNPASYLVQSRSSVILVGR
;
A
#
# COMPACT_ATOMS: atom_id res chain seq x y z
N MET A 1 0.44 51.92 25.98
CA MET A 1 1.37 51.09 25.21
C MET A 1 0.66 49.93 24.46
N ALA A 2 -0.17 49.09 25.05
CA ALA A 2 -0.81 47.96 24.38
C ALA A 2 -1.74 48.25 23.17
N ARG A 3 -2.36 49.45 23.10
CA ARG A 3 -3.20 49.84 21.94
C ARG A 3 -2.43 50.32 20.70
N SER A 4 -1.15 50.74 20.85
CA SER A 4 -0.31 51.18 19.73
C SER A 4 0.31 49.99 19.00
N ASP A 5 0.58 48.88 19.70
CA ASP A 5 1.22 47.72 19.13
C ASP A 5 0.23 46.86 18.30
N ALA A 6 -1.02 46.75 18.72
CA ALA A 6 -2.09 46.09 17.93
C ALA A 6 -2.36 46.82 16.60
N SER A 7 -2.43 48.19 16.64
CA SER A 7 -2.61 48.98 15.42
C SER A 7 -1.42 48.90 14.46
N ARG A 8 -0.22 48.71 14.99
CA ARG A 8 1.00 48.54 14.15
C ARG A 8 1.08 47.15 13.51
N ALA A 9 0.62 46.14 14.24
CA ALA A 9 0.52 44.79 13.71
C ALA A 9 -0.53 44.69 12.60
N GLU A 10 -1.70 45.31 12.77
CA GLU A 10 -2.75 45.40 11.75
C GLU A 10 -2.29 46.20 10.52
N GLN A 11 -1.56 47.27 10.71
CA GLN A 11 -0.98 48.09 9.61
C GLN A 11 0.13 47.30 8.85
N LEU A 12 0.96 46.54 9.57
CA LEU A 12 1.95 45.67 8.96
C LEU A 12 1.28 44.55 8.16
N ALA A 13 0.27 43.88 8.71
CA ALA A 13 -0.49 42.85 8.02
C ALA A 13 -1.19 43.37 6.76
N GLU A 14 -1.78 44.58 6.82
CA GLU A 14 -2.41 45.23 5.67
C GLU A 14 -1.37 45.68 4.64
N LEU A 15 -0.20 46.16 5.06
CA LEU A 15 0.91 46.52 4.18
C LEU A 15 1.47 45.28 3.48
N GLU A 16 1.68 44.16 4.20
CA GLU A 16 2.06 42.87 3.65
C GLU A 16 1.02 42.35 2.66
N ARG A 17 -0.27 42.47 2.98
CA ARG A 17 -1.38 42.13 2.10
C ARG A 17 -1.36 42.98 0.82
N LEU A 18 -1.15 44.31 0.94
CA LEU A 18 -1.05 45.21 -0.22
C LEU A 18 0.20 44.97 -1.05
N LEU A 19 1.34 44.64 -0.42
CA LEU A 19 2.57 44.21 -1.14
C LEU A 19 2.34 42.90 -1.91
N ARG A 20 1.67 41.91 -1.31
CA ARG A 20 1.30 40.66 -1.99
C ARG A 20 0.28 40.85 -3.12
N LEU A 21 -0.62 41.85 -3.02
CA LEU A 21 -1.53 42.23 -4.11
C LEU A 21 -0.81 42.85 -5.32
N CYS A 22 0.40 43.39 -5.11
CA CYS A 22 1.26 43.92 -6.17
C CYS A 22 2.14 42.86 -6.87
N GLU A 23 2.17 41.63 -6.37
CA GLU A 23 3.13 40.59 -6.81
C GLU A 23 2.86 40.02 -8.21
N VAL A 24 1.61 40.01 -8.71
CA VAL A 24 1.35 39.58 -10.09
C VAL A 24 1.46 40.76 -11.03
N GLN A 25 2.65 40.99 -11.56
CA GLN A 25 2.95 42.16 -12.38
C GLN A 25 2.45 42.02 -13.84
N ALA A 26 2.51 40.81 -14.40
CA ALA A 26 2.01 40.52 -15.73
C ALA A 26 1.34 39.15 -15.87
N ILE A 27 0.34 39.08 -16.76
CA ILE A 27 -0.32 37.84 -17.19
C ILE A 27 0.07 37.59 -18.63
N ARG A 28 0.69 36.40 -18.92
CA ARG A 28 1.07 35.97 -20.26
C ARG A 28 0.33 34.67 -20.63
N SER A 29 0.33 34.34 -21.90
CA SER A 29 -0.34 33.13 -22.39
C SER A 29 0.16 31.85 -21.70
N GLY A 30 1.44 31.78 -21.32
CA GLY A 30 2.03 30.57 -20.82
C GLY A 30 2.26 29.50 -21.90
N VAL A 31 2.57 28.25 -21.44
CA VAL A 31 2.82 27.11 -22.32
C VAL A 31 1.93 25.92 -21.88
N PRO A 32 1.53 25.01 -22.81
CA PRO A 32 0.60 23.93 -22.52
C PRO A 32 1.24 22.76 -21.72
N LEU A 33 2.56 22.67 -21.67
CA LEU A 33 3.29 21.61 -21.00
C LEU A 33 4.50 22.17 -20.25
N PRO A 34 4.88 21.51 -19.10
CA PRO A 34 4.18 20.39 -18.46
C PRO A 34 2.84 20.80 -17.83
N LEU A 35 1.93 19.83 -17.61
CA LEU A 35 0.68 20.06 -16.88
C LEU A 35 0.96 20.30 -15.39
N GLY A 36 0.06 21.04 -14.72
CA GLY A 36 0.22 21.45 -13.31
C GLY A 36 0.74 22.88 -13.16
N ALA A 37 1.22 23.21 -11.96
CA ALA A 37 1.79 24.52 -11.63
C ALA A 37 3.31 24.42 -11.52
N HIS A 38 4.04 25.01 -12.44
CA HIS A 38 5.48 24.94 -12.54
C HIS A 38 6.14 26.31 -12.41
N PRO A 39 7.01 26.53 -11.38
CA PRO A 39 7.85 27.71 -11.32
C PRO A 39 8.73 27.86 -12.56
N TRP A 40 8.67 29.03 -13.23
CA TRP A 40 9.43 29.31 -14.42
C TRP A 40 9.83 30.79 -14.48
N GLY A 41 11.13 31.06 -14.41
CA GLY A 41 11.66 32.41 -14.32
C GLY A 41 11.25 33.10 -13.03
N ASN A 42 10.66 34.30 -13.15
CA ASN A 42 10.13 35.09 -12.03
C ASN A 42 8.63 34.89 -11.81
N GLY A 43 8.08 33.74 -12.22
CA GLY A 43 6.65 33.44 -12.09
C GLY A 43 6.36 31.95 -12.16
N VAL A 44 5.09 31.61 -12.40
CA VAL A 44 4.59 30.24 -12.45
C VAL A 44 3.75 30.03 -13.69
N ASN A 45 4.01 28.93 -14.40
CA ASN A 45 3.16 28.45 -15.49
C ASN A 45 2.14 27.45 -14.92
N PHE A 46 0.87 27.68 -15.20
CA PHE A 46 -0.23 26.79 -14.86
C PHE A 46 -0.78 26.19 -16.15
N ALA A 47 -0.97 24.88 -16.19
CA ALA A 47 -1.55 24.18 -17.33
C ALA A 47 -2.46 23.04 -16.86
N ILE A 48 -3.69 22.99 -17.41
CA ILE A 48 -4.70 21.99 -17.07
C ILE A 48 -5.40 21.48 -18.33
N PHE A 49 -5.57 20.15 -18.41
CA PHE A 49 -6.34 19.55 -19.50
C PHE A 49 -7.84 19.61 -19.19
N SER A 50 -8.62 20.11 -20.15
CA SER A 50 -10.08 19.93 -20.19
C SER A 50 -10.58 20.14 -21.62
N ARG A 51 -11.11 19.08 -22.22
CA ARG A 51 -11.60 19.07 -23.61
C ARG A 51 -12.94 19.77 -23.72
N HIS A 52 -13.89 19.41 -22.84
CA HIS A 52 -15.28 19.85 -22.94
C HIS A 52 -15.57 21.15 -22.16
N ALA A 53 -14.55 21.71 -21.49
CA ALA A 53 -14.68 23.01 -20.83
C ALA A 53 -14.91 24.12 -21.84
N THR A 54 -15.85 25.01 -21.51
CA THR A 54 -16.12 26.26 -22.26
C THR A 54 -15.39 27.46 -21.64
N GLY A 55 -14.92 27.35 -20.40
CA GLY A 55 -14.12 28.33 -19.70
C GLY A 55 -13.39 27.75 -18.49
N VAL A 56 -12.21 28.30 -18.19
CA VAL A 56 -11.41 27.94 -17.03
C VAL A 56 -11.01 29.23 -16.29
N ARG A 57 -11.15 29.22 -14.97
CA ARG A 57 -10.70 30.27 -14.07
C ARG A 57 -9.69 29.68 -13.11
N LEU A 58 -8.55 30.35 -12.96
CA LEU A 58 -7.55 30.07 -11.93
C LEU A 58 -7.78 31.04 -10.76
N ASP A 59 -8.00 30.51 -9.57
CA ASP A 59 -8.17 31.28 -8.34
C ASP A 59 -6.93 31.09 -7.46
N LEU A 60 -6.37 32.22 -6.94
CA LEU A 60 -5.25 32.23 -6.00
C LEU A 60 -5.75 32.60 -4.60
N PHE A 61 -5.14 31.98 -3.55
CA PHE A 61 -5.51 32.18 -2.17
C PHE A 61 -4.27 32.44 -1.30
N ASP A 62 -4.46 33.09 -0.14
CA ASP A 62 -3.42 33.29 0.86
C ASP A 62 -3.46 32.18 1.93
N HIS A 63 -4.68 31.76 2.35
CA HIS A 63 -4.88 30.79 3.40
C HIS A 63 -5.79 29.63 2.96
N PRO A 64 -5.61 28.42 3.52
CA PRO A 64 -6.43 27.26 3.17
C PRO A 64 -7.93 27.47 3.39
N GLU A 65 -8.31 28.21 4.43
CA GLU A 65 -9.70 28.49 4.83
C GLU A 65 -10.35 29.66 4.08
N ASP A 66 -9.63 30.35 3.21
CA ASP A 66 -10.19 31.48 2.46
C ASP A 66 -11.39 31.04 1.61
N ALA A 67 -12.55 31.64 1.87
CA ALA A 67 -13.78 31.42 1.11
C ALA A 67 -13.82 32.22 -0.21
N ALA A 68 -12.95 33.22 -0.35
CA ALA A 68 -12.83 34.05 -1.55
C ALA A 68 -11.36 34.12 -1.99
N PRO A 69 -11.08 34.01 -3.29
CA PRO A 69 -9.72 34.15 -3.81
C PRO A 69 -9.23 35.59 -3.65
N VAL A 70 -7.93 35.74 -3.36
CA VAL A 70 -7.27 37.05 -3.41
C VAL A 70 -7.14 37.57 -4.83
N ARG A 71 -7.10 36.64 -5.80
CA ARG A 71 -7.09 36.97 -7.24
C ARG A 71 -7.70 35.83 -8.05
N SER A 72 -8.50 36.22 -9.04
CA SER A 72 -9.07 35.32 -10.05
C SER A 72 -8.59 35.68 -11.44
N ILE A 73 -8.17 34.71 -12.22
CA ILE A 73 -7.71 34.87 -13.60
C ILE A 73 -8.61 34.05 -14.51
N LEU A 74 -9.44 34.71 -15.31
CA LEU A 74 -10.25 34.05 -16.33
C LEU A 74 -9.38 33.83 -17.56
N LEU A 75 -9.20 32.57 -17.95
CA LEU A 75 -8.41 32.20 -19.14
C LEU A 75 -9.18 32.49 -20.42
N ASN A 76 -8.56 33.23 -21.32
CA ASN A 76 -9.12 33.53 -22.64
C ASN A 76 -8.79 32.39 -23.63
N PRO A 77 -9.78 31.64 -24.15
CA PRO A 77 -9.53 30.49 -25.03
C PRO A 77 -8.74 30.83 -26.28
N ALA A 78 -8.81 32.09 -26.78
CA ALA A 78 -8.03 32.52 -27.94
C ALA A 78 -6.53 32.72 -27.64
N ARG A 79 -6.11 32.79 -26.36
CA ARG A 79 -4.72 33.06 -25.94
C ARG A 79 -4.17 32.03 -24.97
N ASN A 80 -5.05 31.43 -24.19
CA ASN A 80 -4.69 30.57 -23.05
C ASN A 80 -5.13 29.13 -23.27
N LYS A 81 -5.36 28.68 -24.52
CA LYS A 81 -5.71 27.31 -24.86
C LYS A 81 -4.92 26.83 -26.07
N THR A 82 -4.33 25.65 -25.97
CA THR A 82 -3.67 24.93 -27.05
C THR A 82 -4.21 23.50 -27.10
N GLY A 83 -4.93 23.17 -28.19
CA GLY A 83 -5.69 21.92 -28.21
C GLY A 83 -6.72 21.89 -27.07
N ASP A 84 -6.63 20.88 -26.22
CA ASP A 84 -7.54 20.72 -25.08
C ASP A 84 -6.89 21.17 -23.73
N ILE A 85 -5.71 21.81 -23.78
CA ILE A 85 -4.97 22.25 -22.59
C ILE A 85 -5.15 23.76 -22.42
N TRP A 86 -5.61 24.17 -21.25
CA TRP A 86 -5.71 25.55 -20.82
C TRP A 86 -4.46 25.93 -20.05
N HIS A 87 -3.87 27.11 -20.32
CA HIS A 87 -2.60 27.50 -19.72
C HIS A 87 -2.46 29.01 -19.55
N VAL A 88 -1.72 29.41 -18.53
CA VAL A 88 -1.40 30.80 -18.21
C VAL A 88 -0.09 30.88 -17.45
N TRP A 89 0.71 31.92 -17.72
CA TRP A 89 1.88 32.24 -16.92
C TRP A 89 1.65 33.54 -16.14
N LEU A 90 1.93 33.49 -14.83
CA LEU A 90 1.74 34.62 -13.93
C LEU A 90 3.08 35.07 -13.35
N GLU A 91 3.43 36.35 -13.59
CA GLU A 91 4.62 36.97 -13.02
C GLU A 91 4.44 37.29 -11.53
N GLY A 92 5.50 37.09 -10.73
CA GLY A 92 5.52 37.42 -9.30
C GLY A 92 4.81 36.40 -8.40
N VAL A 93 4.25 35.33 -8.96
CA VAL A 93 3.75 34.19 -8.15
C VAL A 93 4.93 33.29 -7.79
N SER A 94 4.98 32.85 -6.53
CA SER A 94 6.08 32.08 -5.97
C SER A 94 5.58 30.79 -5.30
N PRO A 95 6.47 29.82 -5.04
CA PRO A 95 6.15 28.66 -4.22
C PRO A 95 5.57 29.03 -2.85
N GLY A 96 4.69 28.18 -2.32
CA GLY A 96 3.90 28.44 -1.11
C GLY A 96 2.53 29.09 -1.38
N ARG A 97 2.32 29.69 -2.58
CA ARG A 97 1.01 30.23 -2.96
C ARG A 97 0.00 29.10 -3.14
N LEU A 98 -1.22 29.32 -2.64
CA LEU A 98 -2.35 28.40 -2.78
C LEU A 98 -3.13 28.73 -4.05
N TYR A 99 -3.66 27.68 -4.72
CA TYR A 99 -4.48 27.85 -5.92
C TYR A 99 -5.52 26.73 -6.08
N GLY A 100 -6.46 26.94 -6.98
CA GLY A 100 -7.39 25.94 -7.47
C GLY A 100 -8.01 26.40 -8.79
N PHE A 101 -8.71 25.50 -9.45
CA PHE A 101 -9.38 25.79 -10.70
C PHE A 101 -10.89 25.78 -10.54
N ARG A 102 -11.57 26.62 -11.33
CA ARG A 102 -13.01 26.51 -11.57
C ARG A 102 -13.24 26.34 -13.06
N VAL A 103 -14.00 25.32 -13.41
CA VAL A 103 -14.20 24.95 -14.80
C VAL A 103 -15.68 25.09 -15.17
N THR A 104 -15.93 25.81 -16.25
CA THR A 104 -17.27 26.02 -16.82
C THR A 104 -17.44 25.10 -18.02
N GLY A 105 -18.58 24.47 -18.13
CA GLY A 105 -18.94 23.57 -19.22
C GLY A 105 -20.39 23.10 -19.08
N PRO A 106 -20.84 22.14 -19.89
CA PRO A 106 -22.18 21.60 -19.76
C PRO A 106 -22.38 20.83 -18.43
N TYR A 107 -23.52 21.05 -17.78
CA TYR A 107 -24.02 20.14 -16.74
C TYR A 107 -25.13 19.29 -17.36
N ASP A 108 -24.75 18.16 -17.89
CA ASP A 108 -25.65 17.19 -18.54
C ASP A 108 -25.18 15.78 -18.17
N PRO A 109 -25.61 15.27 -17.00
CA PRO A 109 -25.19 13.96 -16.51
C PRO A 109 -25.48 12.80 -17.46
N HIS A 110 -26.59 12.85 -18.23
CA HIS A 110 -26.92 11.83 -19.23
C HIS A 110 -25.95 11.79 -20.42
N GLN A 111 -25.21 12.88 -20.67
CA GLN A 111 -24.10 12.91 -21.62
C GLN A 111 -22.73 12.74 -20.96
N GLY A 112 -22.69 12.52 -19.66
CA GLY A 112 -21.47 12.33 -18.88
C GLY A 112 -20.76 13.63 -18.48
N HIS A 113 -21.42 14.78 -18.56
CA HIS A 113 -20.85 16.08 -18.22
C HIS A 113 -21.37 16.58 -16.87
N ARG A 114 -20.43 16.96 -15.99
CA ARG A 114 -20.73 17.38 -14.61
C ARG A 114 -19.96 18.64 -14.20
N PHE A 115 -19.76 19.58 -15.15
CA PHE A 115 -19.08 20.83 -14.88
C PHE A 115 -19.92 21.70 -13.91
N ASN A 116 -19.27 22.27 -12.90
CA ASN A 116 -19.91 23.22 -11.99
C ASN A 116 -18.88 24.29 -11.55
N ALA A 117 -19.03 25.50 -12.07
CA ALA A 117 -18.14 26.63 -11.76
C ALA A 117 -18.23 27.12 -10.30
N GLY A 118 -19.23 26.67 -9.53
CA GLY A 118 -19.34 26.88 -8.07
C GLY A 118 -18.34 26.04 -7.28
N LYS A 119 -17.75 25.00 -7.87
CA LYS A 119 -16.81 24.09 -7.20
C LYS A 119 -15.36 24.46 -7.46
N LEU A 120 -14.57 24.59 -6.38
CA LEU A 120 -13.12 24.77 -6.47
C LEU A 120 -12.47 23.41 -6.60
N LEU A 121 -11.77 23.21 -7.74
CA LEU A 121 -11.22 21.91 -8.13
C LEU A 121 -9.73 21.83 -7.86
N VAL A 122 -9.31 20.70 -7.32
CA VAL A 122 -7.91 20.32 -7.19
C VAL A 122 -7.35 20.02 -8.58
N ASP A 123 -6.17 20.55 -8.87
CA ASP A 123 -5.41 20.25 -10.07
C ASP A 123 -4.97 18.78 -10.05
N PRO A 124 -5.27 17.96 -11.08
CA PRO A 124 -4.83 16.56 -11.13
C PRO A 124 -3.31 16.35 -11.03
N TYR A 125 -2.53 17.38 -11.36
CA TYR A 125 -1.07 17.39 -11.27
C TYR A 125 -0.52 18.13 -10.04
N ALA A 126 -1.37 18.45 -9.06
CA ALA A 126 -0.91 19.11 -7.84
C ALA A 126 0.05 18.20 -7.05
N THR A 127 1.26 18.69 -6.80
CA THR A 127 2.30 17.99 -6.04
C THR A 127 2.21 18.22 -4.53
N ALA A 128 1.36 19.13 -4.09
CA ALA A 128 0.97 19.31 -2.70
C ALA A 128 -0.47 19.85 -2.62
N ILE A 129 -1.21 19.34 -1.66
CA ILE A 129 -2.60 19.73 -1.38
C ILE A 129 -2.68 20.08 0.10
N MET A 130 -3.38 21.16 0.42
CA MET A 130 -3.69 21.57 1.79
C MET A 130 -5.15 21.26 2.06
N PRO A 131 -5.47 20.18 2.77
CA PRO A 131 -6.82 19.89 3.20
C PRO A 131 -7.23 20.80 4.36
N LEU A 132 -8.53 20.95 4.57
CA LEU A 132 -9.07 21.64 5.74
C LEU A 132 -9.39 20.59 6.83
N PRO A 133 -8.70 20.63 7.98
CA PRO A 133 -8.92 19.68 9.06
C PRO A 133 -10.37 19.66 9.54
N GLY A 134 -10.92 18.45 9.70
CA GLY A 134 -12.28 18.26 10.19
C GLY A 134 -13.41 18.49 9.16
N ARG A 135 -13.08 18.94 7.93
CA ARG A 135 -14.07 19.09 6.85
C ARG A 135 -14.30 17.78 6.14
N ASP A 136 -15.56 17.53 5.77
CA ASP A 136 -15.94 16.49 4.82
C ASP A 136 -16.15 17.11 3.42
N PHE A 137 -16.63 16.29 2.47
CA PHE A 137 -16.90 16.77 1.12
C PHE A 137 -18.38 17.14 0.87
N HIS A 138 -19.16 17.45 1.90
CA HIS A 138 -20.56 17.78 1.70
C HIS A 138 -20.76 19.06 0.86
N ALA A 139 -19.96 20.08 1.11
CA ALA A 139 -19.98 21.31 0.30
C ALA A 139 -19.53 21.09 -1.14
N ALA A 140 -18.70 20.08 -1.40
CA ALA A 140 -18.21 19.74 -2.73
C ALA A 140 -19.20 18.94 -3.61
N LEU A 141 -20.41 18.65 -3.11
CA LEU A 141 -21.44 18.03 -3.95
C LEU A 141 -21.78 18.96 -5.12
N GLY A 142 -21.58 18.48 -6.33
CA GLY A 142 -21.85 19.23 -7.56
C GLY A 142 -23.33 19.45 -7.85
N TYR A 143 -24.20 18.79 -7.09
CA TYR A 143 -25.65 18.80 -7.18
C TYR A 143 -26.28 19.23 -5.85
N ASP A 144 -27.58 19.57 -5.85
CA ASP A 144 -28.34 19.87 -4.64
C ASP A 144 -28.85 18.57 -3.99
N PRO A 145 -28.30 18.12 -2.84
CA PRO A 145 -28.74 16.88 -2.18
C PRO A 145 -30.18 16.94 -1.65
N SER A 146 -30.75 18.13 -1.49
CA SER A 146 -32.16 18.33 -1.08
C SER A 146 -33.14 18.23 -2.25
N SER A 147 -32.66 18.35 -3.49
CA SER A 147 -33.49 18.23 -4.69
C SER A 147 -33.97 16.79 -4.89
N PRO A 148 -35.23 16.55 -5.26
CA PRO A 148 -35.71 15.23 -5.64
C PRO A 148 -35.00 14.67 -6.90
N GLU A 149 -34.44 15.54 -7.73
CA GLU A 149 -33.68 15.18 -8.92
C GLU A 149 -32.24 14.73 -8.61
N LYS A 150 -31.77 14.93 -7.35
CA LYS A 150 -30.43 14.58 -6.88
C LYS A 150 -29.34 15.05 -7.84
N ASP A 151 -28.52 14.11 -8.34
CA ASP A 151 -27.38 14.40 -9.21
C ASP A 151 -27.74 14.98 -10.59
N LEU A 152 -29.01 15.05 -10.97
CA LEU A 152 -29.48 15.79 -12.15
C LEU A 152 -29.71 17.29 -11.86
N SER A 153 -29.76 17.70 -10.60
CA SER A 153 -29.80 19.10 -10.19
C SER A 153 -28.38 19.70 -10.17
N LEU A 154 -28.29 21.02 -10.29
CA LEU A 154 -27.02 21.75 -10.17
C LEU A 154 -26.94 22.44 -8.80
N SER A 155 -25.85 22.24 -8.07
CA SER A 155 -25.57 22.97 -6.84
C SER A 155 -25.13 24.40 -7.12
N GLU A 156 -25.71 25.36 -6.42
CA GLU A 156 -25.31 26.79 -6.45
C GLU A 156 -24.32 27.17 -5.33
N VAL A 157 -23.95 26.22 -4.48
CA VAL A 157 -23.04 26.42 -3.34
C VAL A 157 -21.63 26.66 -3.84
N ASP A 158 -21.02 27.78 -3.47
CA ASP A 158 -19.58 28.01 -3.58
C ASP A 158 -18.87 27.32 -2.43
N ASP A 159 -17.97 26.39 -2.74
CA ASP A 159 -17.29 25.54 -1.76
C ASP A 159 -15.87 26.00 -1.42
N ALA A 160 -15.40 27.15 -1.90
CA ALA A 160 -14.00 27.57 -1.71
C ALA A 160 -13.56 27.60 -0.24
N GLY A 161 -14.45 27.91 0.70
CA GLY A 161 -14.15 27.89 2.14
C GLY A 161 -14.03 26.49 2.76
N ASP A 162 -14.43 25.45 2.05
CA ASP A 162 -14.42 24.04 2.50
C ASP A 162 -13.58 23.13 1.60
N ALA A 163 -13.23 23.57 0.38
CA ALA A 163 -12.47 22.80 -0.57
C ALA A 163 -10.96 22.78 -0.25
N PRO A 164 -10.28 21.65 -0.44
CA PRO A 164 -8.82 21.59 -0.39
C PRO A 164 -8.20 22.47 -1.48
N LYS A 165 -7.03 23.05 -1.19
CA LYS A 165 -6.32 23.92 -2.13
C LYS A 165 -4.98 23.33 -2.51
N CYS A 166 -4.61 23.47 -3.78
CA CYS A 166 -3.29 23.09 -4.28
C CYS A 166 -2.24 24.08 -3.79
N VAL A 167 -1.01 23.61 -3.57
CA VAL A 167 0.14 24.45 -3.21
C VAL A 167 1.18 24.39 -4.29
N ILE A 168 1.70 25.53 -4.71
CA ILE A 168 2.86 25.60 -5.58
C ILE A 168 4.10 25.19 -4.79
N THR A 169 4.74 24.09 -5.18
CA THR A 169 5.89 23.54 -4.45
C THR A 169 7.20 24.14 -4.94
N HIS A 170 8.22 24.05 -4.06
CA HIS A 170 9.60 24.31 -4.45
C HIS A 170 10.16 23.16 -5.28
N ALA A 171 10.89 23.47 -6.36
CA ALA A 171 11.51 22.45 -7.19
C ALA A 171 12.78 21.82 -6.58
N HIS A 172 13.37 22.43 -5.56
CA HIS A 172 14.68 22.01 -5.06
C HIS A 172 14.60 21.34 -3.69
N PHE A 173 15.21 20.14 -3.61
CA PHE A 173 15.53 19.44 -2.37
C PHE A 173 16.96 18.91 -2.48
N ASP A 174 17.75 19.05 -1.42
CA ASP A 174 19.12 18.53 -1.40
C ASP A 174 19.13 17.03 -1.09
N TRP A 175 19.16 16.23 -2.14
CA TRP A 175 19.28 14.78 -2.04
C TRP A 175 20.68 14.30 -1.62
N GLN A 176 21.69 15.22 -1.55
CA GLN A 176 23.08 14.85 -1.31
C GLN A 176 23.60 13.88 -2.39
N ALA A 177 24.12 12.73 -1.99
CA ALA A 177 24.63 11.69 -2.90
C ALA A 177 23.63 10.51 -3.03
N ASP A 178 22.34 10.75 -2.78
CA ASP A 178 21.32 9.73 -2.85
C ASP A 178 21.20 9.11 -4.26
N GLN A 179 21.09 7.80 -4.32
CA GLN A 179 20.91 7.03 -5.54
C GLN A 179 19.92 5.89 -5.26
N PRO A 180 19.17 5.40 -6.28
CA PRO A 180 18.35 4.20 -6.14
C PRO A 180 19.18 3.03 -5.64
N LEU A 181 18.67 2.27 -4.67
CA LEU A 181 19.39 1.15 -4.05
C LEU A 181 19.43 -0.09 -4.97
N GLY A 182 18.35 -0.37 -5.68
CA GLY A 182 18.28 -1.43 -6.68
C GLY A 182 18.55 -2.83 -6.12
N HIS A 183 18.07 -3.14 -4.92
CA HIS A 183 18.23 -4.47 -4.33
C HIS A 183 17.65 -5.55 -5.25
N PRO A 184 18.38 -6.65 -5.53
CA PRO A 184 17.83 -7.78 -6.26
C PRO A 184 16.61 -8.37 -5.54
N TRP A 185 15.61 -8.83 -6.30
CA TRP A 185 14.41 -9.46 -5.76
C TRP A 185 14.73 -10.63 -4.81
N GLU A 186 15.75 -11.43 -5.12
CA GLU A 186 16.20 -12.56 -4.30
C GLU A 186 16.66 -12.16 -2.90
N SER A 187 17.15 -10.92 -2.72
CA SER A 187 17.57 -10.38 -1.42
C SER A 187 16.50 -9.53 -0.74
N THR A 188 15.40 -9.24 -1.42
CA THR A 188 14.33 -8.37 -0.91
C THR A 188 13.50 -9.09 0.14
N VAL A 189 13.25 -8.38 1.26
CA VAL A 189 12.30 -8.72 2.32
C VAL A 189 11.45 -7.49 2.55
N ILE A 190 10.17 -7.56 2.19
CA ILE A 190 9.23 -6.43 2.26
C ILE A 190 8.57 -6.39 3.65
N TYR A 191 8.38 -5.18 4.16
CA TYR A 191 7.64 -4.93 5.40
C TYR A 191 6.56 -3.89 5.14
N GLU A 192 5.30 -4.33 5.10
CA GLU A 192 4.13 -3.49 4.89
C GLU A 192 3.79 -2.72 6.16
N LEU A 193 3.65 -1.40 6.07
CA LEU A 193 3.29 -0.55 7.20
C LEU A 193 2.45 0.67 6.80
N HIS A 194 1.67 1.16 7.76
CA HIS A 194 0.90 2.39 7.66
C HIS A 194 1.66 3.54 8.32
N VAL A 195 1.96 4.64 7.60
CA VAL A 195 2.78 5.75 8.09
C VAL A 195 2.32 6.25 9.47
N ARG A 196 1.02 6.56 9.60
CA ARG A 196 0.47 7.06 10.86
C ARG A 196 0.41 5.96 11.93
N GLY A 197 -0.21 4.83 11.62
CA GLY A 197 -0.47 3.76 12.58
C GLY A 197 0.78 3.13 13.17
N TYR A 198 1.88 3.16 12.44
CA TYR A 198 3.13 2.55 12.89
C TYR A 198 3.77 3.28 14.07
N THR A 199 3.55 4.59 14.20
CA THR A 199 4.22 5.39 15.23
C THR A 199 3.33 6.27 16.08
N ILE A 200 2.02 6.36 15.80
CA ILE A 200 1.11 7.26 16.53
C ILE A 200 0.83 6.82 17.96
N HIS A 201 0.86 5.51 18.22
CA HIS A 201 0.62 4.99 19.57
C HIS A 201 1.71 5.49 20.54
N PRO A 202 1.38 5.94 21.77
CA PRO A 202 2.35 6.51 22.71
C PRO A 202 3.55 5.61 23.02
N SER A 203 3.36 4.28 23.00
CA SER A 203 4.43 3.29 23.20
C SER A 203 5.50 3.29 22.09
N ALA A 204 5.25 3.97 20.97
CA ALA A 204 6.24 4.08 19.91
C ALA A 204 7.50 4.85 20.35
N GLY A 205 7.35 5.82 21.27
CA GLY A 205 8.47 6.56 21.85
C GLY A 205 9.28 7.37 20.82
N VAL A 206 8.64 7.83 19.75
CA VAL A 206 9.26 8.64 18.68
C VAL A 206 9.00 10.14 18.90
N ARG A 207 9.85 10.98 18.31
CA ARG A 207 9.74 12.43 18.45
C ARG A 207 8.51 13.03 17.72
N PHE A 208 8.16 12.47 16.56
CA PHE A 208 7.06 12.94 15.72
C PHE A 208 6.08 11.79 15.43
N PRO A 209 5.18 11.46 16.39
CA PRO A 209 4.29 10.30 16.23
C PRO A 209 3.33 10.48 15.06
N GLY A 210 3.14 9.41 14.28
CA GLY A 210 2.19 9.34 13.18
C GLY A 210 2.62 10.10 11.92
N THR A 211 3.91 10.40 11.76
CA THR A 211 4.41 11.22 10.66
C THR A 211 5.55 10.53 9.89
N TYR A 212 5.89 11.09 8.69
CA TYR A 212 7.06 10.66 7.92
C TYR A 212 8.35 10.70 8.75
N ARG A 213 8.56 11.77 9.53
CA ARG A 213 9.73 11.88 10.43
C ARG A 213 9.70 10.86 11.55
N GLY A 214 8.50 10.48 12.03
CA GLY A 214 8.37 9.42 13.04
C GLY A 214 8.83 8.05 12.54
N LEU A 215 8.70 7.77 11.25
CA LEU A 215 9.23 6.53 10.66
C LEU A 215 10.76 6.47 10.66
N ILE A 216 11.45 7.60 10.50
CA ILE A 216 12.93 7.68 10.55
C ILE A 216 13.46 7.11 11.87
N ASP A 217 12.78 7.39 12.99
CA ASP A 217 13.16 6.88 14.30
C ASP A 217 13.06 5.35 14.41
N LYS A 218 12.33 4.68 13.49
CA LYS A 218 12.15 3.23 13.45
C LYS A 218 13.11 2.49 12.52
N ILE A 219 13.94 3.19 11.76
CA ILE A 219 14.94 2.59 10.87
C ILE A 219 15.84 1.56 11.58
N PRO A 220 16.41 1.83 12.78
CA PRO A 220 17.26 0.85 13.48
C PRO A 220 16.51 -0.46 13.80
N TYR A 221 15.23 -0.38 14.11
CA TYR A 221 14.39 -1.55 14.34
C TYR A 221 14.21 -2.40 13.08
N LEU A 222 13.87 -1.77 11.96
CA LEU A 222 13.68 -2.45 10.67
C LEU A 222 14.96 -3.16 10.22
N LYS A 223 16.11 -2.52 10.39
CA LYS A 223 17.43 -3.14 10.12
C LYS A 223 17.73 -4.32 11.05
N ASP A 224 17.42 -4.21 12.36
CA ASP A 224 17.61 -5.31 13.33
C ASP A 224 16.72 -6.51 12.96
N LEU A 225 15.48 -6.28 12.53
CA LEU A 225 14.56 -7.33 12.06
C LEU A 225 15.09 -8.02 10.79
N GLY A 226 15.82 -7.30 9.95
CA GLY A 226 16.40 -7.82 8.71
C GLY A 226 15.56 -7.56 7.46
N VAL A 227 14.71 -6.55 7.51
CA VAL A 227 13.95 -5.98 6.39
C VAL A 227 14.90 -5.25 5.44
N THR A 228 14.61 -5.27 4.14
CA THR A 228 15.37 -4.56 3.09
C THR A 228 14.52 -3.56 2.31
N ALA A 229 13.19 -3.66 2.37
CA ALA A 229 12.26 -2.74 1.74
C ALA A 229 11.05 -2.50 2.65
N VAL A 230 10.58 -1.26 2.73
CA VAL A 230 9.28 -0.95 3.34
C VAL A 230 8.25 -0.71 2.25
N GLU A 231 7.06 -1.29 2.38
CA GLU A 231 5.89 -0.98 1.56
C GLU A 231 4.95 -0.10 2.38
N LEU A 232 4.83 1.16 1.96
CA LEU A 232 3.98 2.12 2.65
C LEU A 232 2.56 2.03 2.10
N MET A 233 1.59 1.73 2.96
CA MET A 233 0.17 1.89 2.63
C MET A 233 -0.08 3.31 2.11
N PRO A 234 -1.22 3.61 1.41
CA PRO A 234 -1.34 4.82 0.61
C PRO A 234 -0.88 6.10 1.28
N VAL A 235 0.00 6.79 0.58
CA VAL A 235 0.52 8.12 0.97
C VAL A 235 0.02 9.24 0.05
N GLN A 236 -0.76 8.92 -0.97
CA GLN A 236 -1.48 9.90 -1.77
C GLN A 236 -2.47 10.67 -0.89
N GLU A 237 -2.68 11.97 -1.15
CA GLU A 237 -3.60 12.79 -0.33
C GLU A 237 -5.02 12.24 -0.39
N PHE A 238 -5.63 12.05 0.78
CA PHE A 238 -7.01 11.60 0.97
C PHE A 238 -7.68 12.37 2.11
N ASN A 239 -9.02 12.32 2.18
CA ASN A 239 -9.76 12.96 3.26
C ASN A 239 -10.10 11.97 4.38
N GLU A 240 -9.53 12.15 5.55
CA GLU A 240 -9.81 11.32 6.73
C GLU A 240 -11.27 11.46 7.20
N ASN A 241 -11.92 12.55 6.90
CA ASN A 241 -13.25 12.90 7.42
C ASN A 241 -14.40 12.62 6.43
N GLN A 242 -14.13 11.89 5.33
CA GLN A 242 -15.12 11.61 4.30
C GLN A 242 -16.32 10.78 4.81
N PHE A 243 -16.14 9.97 5.85
CA PHE A 243 -17.20 9.14 6.40
C PHE A 243 -18.10 9.92 7.37
N ILE A 244 -19.40 9.75 7.20
CA ILE A 244 -20.41 10.29 8.12
C ILE A 244 -20.81 9.27 9.20
N ARG A 245 -20.32 8.03 9.11
CA ARG A 245 -20.63 6.91 10.01
C ARG A 245 -19.95 7.08 11.37
N VAL A 246 -20.54 6.45 12.37
CA VAL A 246 -20.00 6.36 13.73
C VAL A 246 -19.78 4.91 14.13
N ASN A 247 -18.83 4.69 14.99
CA ASN A 247 -18.64 3.41 15.66
C ASN A 247 -19.85 3.15 16.56
N PRO A 248 -20.62 2.07 16.34
CA PRO A 248 -21.85 1.82 17.10
C PRO A 248 -21.63 1.48 18.57
N GLN A 249 -20.39 1.09 18.95
CA GLN A 249 -20.05 0.75 20.33
C GLN A 249 -19.64 1.98 21.14
N THR A 250 -18.98 2.95 20.52
CA THR A 250 -18.39 4.12 21.21
C THR A 250 -19.07 5.44 20.87
N GLY A 251 -19.83 5.50 19.77
CA GLY A 251 -20.38 6.74 19.22
C GLY A 251 -19.34 7.65 18.56
N ALA A 252 -18.07 7.26 18.48
CA ALA A 252 -17.02 8.05 17.85
C ALA A 252 -17.19 8.07 16.31
N ARG A 253 -16.95 9.23 15.68
CA ARG A 253 -16.95 9.33 14.21
C ARG A 253 -15.81 8.47 13.64
N LEU A 254 -16.14 7.66 12.65
CA LEU A 254 -15.17 6.86 11.91
C LEU A 254 -14.40 7.74 10.93
N LYS A 255 -13.15 7.37 10.66
CA LYS A 255 -12.27 8.10 9.75
C LYS A 255 -11.74 7.17 8.67
N ASN A 256 -11.55 7.67 7.47
CA ASN A 256 -10.72 6.97 6.50
C ASN A 256 -9.29 6.89 7.06
N TYR A 257 -8.87 5.69 7.44
CA TYR A 257 -7.57 5.45 8.04
C TYR A 257 -6.57 4.90 7.03
N TRP A 258 -6.97 3.93 6.19
CA TRP A 258 -6.06 3.30 5.24
C TRP A 258 -5.64 4.22 4.10
N GLY A 259 -6.54 5.10 3.62
CA GLY A 259 -6.21 6.07 2.58
C GLY A 259 -6.44 5.61 1.14
N TYR A 260 -7.19 4.55 0.90
CA TYR A 260 -7.48 4.05 -0.46
C TYR A 260 -8.53 4.87 -1.24
N ASP A 261 -8.71 6.15 -0.93
CA ASP A 261 -9.61 7.07 -1.64
C ASP A 261 -8.87 8.38 -1.99
N PRO A 262 -7.94 8.38 -2.98
CA PRO A 262 -7.10 9.53 -3.26
C PRO A 262 -7.88 10.71 -3.85
N VAL A 263 -7.48 11.92 -3.44
CA VAL A 263 -7.91 13.19 -4.03
C VAL A 263 -7.14 13.51 -5.30
N GLY A 264 -5.87 13.11 -5.34
CA GLY A 264 -4.95 13.31 -6.46
C GLY A 264 -3.80 12.31 -6.41
N PHE A 265 -3.02 12.22 -7.49
CA PHE A 265 -2.04 11.14 -7.67
C PHE A 265 -0.58 11.54 -7.35
N PHE A 266 -0.28 12.84 -7.21
CA PHE A 266 1.09 13.33 -7.04
C PHE A 266 1.39 13.78 -5.61
N ALA A 267 0.38 14.28 -4.88
CA ALA A 267 0.58 14.90 -3.59
C ALA A 267 0.72 13.87 -2.46
N PRO A 268 1.80 13.91 -1.66
CA PRO A 268 1.89 13.12 -0.43
C PRO A 268 0.90 13.66 0.62
N LYS A 269 0.44 12.75 1.49
CA LYS A 269 -0.55 13.00 2.53
C LYS A 269 -0.11 14.09 3.50
N ALA A 270 -0.85 15.18 3.57
CA ALA A 270 -0.49 16.36 4.36
C ALA A 270 -0.47 16.09 5.87
N SER A 271 -1.42 15.31 6.40
CA SER A 271 -1.48 15.01 7.83
C SER A 271 -0.38 14.04 8.33
N TYR A 272 0.42 13.48 7.42
CA TYR A 272 1.60 12.70 7.78
C TYR A 272 2.87 13.57 7.92
N ALA A 273 2.77 14.87 7.71
CA ALA A 273 3.84 15.79 8.07
C ALA A 273 3.77 16.20 9.55
N SER A 274 4.91 16.51 10.15
CA SER A 274 5.02 16.97 11.53
C SER A 274 4.58 18.43 11.73
N VAL A 275 4.49 19.18 10.61
CA VAL A 275 3.97 20.57 10.55
C VAL A 275 3.05 20.70 9.34
N SER A 276 2.05 21.60 9.44
CA SER A 276 0.99 21.76 8.43
C SER A 276 1.19 22.92 7.46
N GLU A 277 2.40 23.51 7.40
CA GLU A 277 2.65 24.73 6.64
C GLU A 277 3.56 24.48 5.44
N ASN A 278 3.46 25.34 4.41
CA ASN A 278 4.40 25.45 3.29
C ASN A 278 4.67 24.14 2.53
N ALA A 279 3.67 23.28 2.35
CA ALA A 279 3.83 21.96 1.71
C ALA A 279 4.89 21.09 2.40
N ALA A 280 5.00 21.14 3.73
CA ALA A 280 5.98 20.40 4.52
C ALA A 280 5.93 18.88 4.26
N GLN A 281 4.75 18.33 3.91
CA GLN A 281 4.58 16.92 3.56
C GLN A 281 5.52 16.47 2.42
N VAL A 282 5.79 17.33 1.45
CA VAL A 282 6.70 17.01 0.33
C VAL A 282 8.15 16.94 0.84
N LEU A 283 8.56 17.89 1.67
CA LEU A 283 9.92 17.93 2.21
C LEU A 283 10.17 16.78 3.19
N GLU A 284 9.22 16.54 4.11
CA GLU A 284 9.35 15.48 5.11
C GLU A 284 9.31 14.08 4.49
N PHE A 285 8.52 13.90 3.43
CA PHE A 285 8.54 12.66 2.65
C PHE A 285 9.93 12.43 2.01
N LYS A 286 10.50 13.44 1.36
CA LYS A 286 11.85 13.37 0.78
C LYS A 286 12.92 13.11 1.85
N GLU A 287 12.82 13.76 3.02
CA GLU A 287 13.71 13.50 4.17
C GLU A 287 13.62 12.04 4.63
N MET A 288 12.41 11.49 4.71
CA MET A 288 12.18 10.09 5.09
C MET A 288 12.83 9.14 4.08
N VAL A 289 12.55 9.28 2.78
CA VAL A 289 13.12 8.42 1.73
C VAL A 289 14.66 8.47 1.79
N ARG A 290 15.25 9.67 1.83
CA ARG A 290 16.71 9.82 1.95
C ARG A 290 17.27 9.11 3.19
N ALA A 291 16.59 9.18 4.34
CA ALA A 291 17.02 8.52 5.56
C ALA A 291 16.91 6.98 5.45
N PHE A 292 15.90 6.46 4.79
CA PHE A 292 15.76 5.04 4.51
C PHE A 292 16.86 4.54 3.58
N HIS A 293 17.16 5.26 2.49
CA HIS A 293 18.26 4.93 1.58
C HIS A 293 19.62 4.94 2.27
N GLN A 294 19.90 5.94 3.12
CA GLN A 294 21.13 5.99 3.92
C GLN A 294 21.28 4.78 4.85
N ALA A 295 20.17 4.14 5.21
CA ALA A 295 20.16 2.92 5.99
C ALA A 295 20.07 1.65 5.12
N ASP A 296 20.19 1.75 3.79
CA ASP A 296 20.12 0.63 2.87
C ASP A 296 18.73 -0.07 2.93
N LEU A 297 17.65 0.74 2.95
CA LEU A 297 16.24 0.31 2.93
C LEU A 297 15.51 0.96 1.76
N GLU A 298 14.95 0.15 0.87
CA GLU A 298 14.09 0.62 -0.23
C GLU A 298 12.73 1.07 0.28
N VAL A 299 12.11 2.02 -0.45
CA VAL A 299 10.76 2.53 -0.19
C VAL A 299 9.85 2.19 -1.37
N ILE A 300 8.85 1.36 -1.12
CA ILE A 300 7.81 0.97 -2.07
C ILE A 300 6.52 1.68 -1.65
N LEU A 301 5.78 2.23 -2.61
CA LEU A 301 4.49 2.88 -2.34
C LEU A 301 3.33 2.03 -2.82
N ASP A 302 2.32 1.89 -1.98
CA ASP A 302 1.02 1.37 -2.39
C ASP A 302 0.22 2.49 -3.07
N MET A 303 -0.07 2.33 -4.38
CA MET A 303 -0.61 3.37 -5.23
C MET A 303 -2.01 3.03 -5.72
N VAL A 304 -2.93 3.94 -5.50
CA VAL A 304 -4.32 3.83 -5.93
C VAL A 304 -4.50 4.66 -7.21
N PHE A 305 -4.64 3.99 -8.36
CA PHE A 305 -4.93 4.62 -9.64
C PHE A 305 -6.24 4.14 -10.26
N ASN A 306 -6.89 3.17 -9.63
CA ASN A 306 -8.08 2.53 -10.17
C ASN A 306 -9.37 3.32 -9.90
N HIS A 307 -9.38 4.15 -8.85
CA HIS A 307 -10.51 5.03 -8.46
C HIS A 307 -10.04 6.28 -7.72
N THR A 308 -10.97 7.15 -7.32
CA THR A 308 -10.73 8.35 -6.52
C THR A 308 -11.81 8.53 -5.46
N VAL A 309 -11.64 9.52 -4.59
CA VAL A 309 -12.62 9.91 -3.56
C VAL A 309 -13.99 10.35 -4.12
N GLU A 310 -14.09 10.63 -5.42
CA GLU A 310 -15.31 11.19 -6.03
C GLU A 310 -16.48 10.17 -6.13
N GLY A 311 -16.23 8.86 -5.97
CA GLY A 311 -17.26 7.83 -5.86
C GLY A 311 -18.24 7.78 -7.04
N ASN A 312 -19.47 7.28 -6.82
CA ASN A 312 -20.51 7.17 -7.84
C ASN A 312 -21.15 8.53 -8.20
N GLU A 313 -22.27 8.53 -8.92
CA GLU A 313 -22.97 9.73 -9.38
C GLU A 313 -23.44 10.65 -8.23
N LEU A 314 -23.54 10.13 -7.02
CA LEU A 314 -23.90 10.89 -5.81
C LEU A 314 -22.69 11.38 -5.01
N GLY A 315 -21.48 11.10 -5.47
CA GLY A 315 -20.27 11.54 -4.80
C GLY A 315 -19.90 13.01 -5.06
N PRO A 316 -18.85 13.52 -4.39
CA PRO A 316 -18.44 14.92 -4.49
C PRO A 316 -17.77 15.23 -5.84
N THR A 317 -17.64 16.51 -6.13
CA THR A 317 -16.90 17.06 -7.29
C THR A 317 -15.69 17.82 -6.75
N VAL A 318 -14.54 17.15 -6.72
CA VAL A 318 -13.32 17.64 -6.04
C VAL A 318 -12.19 17.95 -7.03
N SER A 319 -12.09 17.16 -8.11
CA SER A 319 -11.02 17.26 -9.09
C SER A 319 -11.52 16.79 -10.48
N PHE A 320 -11.24 15.54 -10.83
CA PHE A 320 -11.43 14.94 -12.16
C PHE A 320 -12.84 15.08 -12.72
N ARG A 321 -13.86 14.87 -11.89
CA ARG A 321 -15.28 14.97 -12.25
C ARG A 321 -15.64 16.36 -12.73
N GLY A 322 -15.19 17.40 -12.02
CA GLY A 322 -15.45 18.79 -12.37
C GLY A 322 -14.59 19.31 -13.52
N ILE A 323 -13.44 18.67 -13.78
CA ILE A 323 -12.51 19.07 -14.82
C ILE A 323 -12.94 18.49 -16.18
N ASP A 324 -13.20 17.19 -16.26
CA ASP A 324 -13.75 16.53 -17.45
C ASP A 324 -14.19 15.08 -17.17
N ASN A 325 -15.35 14.91 -16.58
CA ASN A 325 -15.87 13.64 -16.11
C ASN A 325 -15.77 12.50 -17.14
N SER A 326 -16.20 12.74 -18.37
CA SER A 326 -16.25 11.73 -19.43
C SER A 326 -14.89 11.27 -19.97
N ILE A 327 -13.82 12.00 -19.65
CA ILE A 327 -12.43 11.66 -20.02
C ILE A 327 -11.80 10.81 -18.93
N TYR A 328 -11.95 11.24 -17.67
CA TYR A 328 -11.25 10.63 -16.55
C TYR A 328 -11.90 9.36 -16.02
N TYR A 329 -13.23 9.22 -16.17
CA TYR A 329 -13.98 8.08 -15.63
C TYR A 329 -14.59 7.19 -16.71
N TRP A 330 -14.72 5.94 -16.37
CA TRP A 330 -15.49 4.99 -17.16
C TRP A 330 -16.97 5.17 -16.87
N LEU A 331 -17.72 5.52 -17.94
CA LEU A 331 -19.16 5.71 -17.88
C LEU A 331 -19.87 4.49 -18.47
N ASP A 332 -21.08 4.22 -17.97
CA ASP A 332 -21.94 3.19 -18.51
C ASP A 332 -22.62 3.65 -19.82
N ASP A 333 -23.48 2.85 -20.40
CA ASP A 333 -24.24 3.17 -21.60
C ASP A 333 -25.16 4.39 -21.37
N ASP A 334 -25.87 4.44 -20.25
CA ASP A 334 -26.37 5.71 -19.70
C ASP A 334 -25.22 6.41 -18.97
N LYS A 335 -24.64 7.39 -19.62
CA LYS A 335 -23.43 8.09 -19.15
C LYS A 335 -23.62 8.86 -17.84
N ARG A 336 -24.81 8.87 -17.28
CA ARG A 336 -25.09 9.36 -15.95
C ARG A 336 -24.37 8.51 -14.90
N PHE A 337 -24.26 7.19 -15.13
CA PHE A 337 -23.69 6.22 -14.21
C PHE A 337 -22.25 5.84 -14.59
N TYR A 338 -21.54 5.30 -13.62
CA TYR A 338 -20.14 4.86 -13.77
C TYR A 338 -20.07 3.34 -13.87
N ARG A 339 -19.16 2.83 -14.69
CA ARG A 339 -18.75 1.42 -14.60
C ARG A 339 -17.89 1.26 -13.37
N ASP A 340 -18.25 0.28 -12.55
CA ASP A 340 -17.57 0.00 -11.29
C ASP A 340 -16.89 -1.38 -11.35
N PHE A 341 -15.56 -1.37 -11.55
CA PHE A 341 -14.72 -2.56 -11.44
C PHE A 341 -13.96 -2.59 -10.11
N THR A 342 -14.14 -1.57 -9.27
CA THR A 342 -13.36 -1.35 -8.05
C THR A 342 -14.13 -1.66 -6.77
N GLY A 343 -15.46 -1.68 -6.85
CA GLY A 343 -16.34 -1.79 -5.67
C GLY A 343 -16.54 -0.48 -4.91
N THR A 344 -15.97 0.65 -5.40
CA THR A 344 -16.04 1.98 -4.76
C THR A 344 -17.06 2.91 -5.40
N GLY A 345 -17.72 2.46 -6.48
CA GLY A 345 -18.78 3.19 -7.18
C GLY A 345 -18.35 3.82 -8.48
N GLN A 346 -17.06 3.79 -8.84
CA GLN A 346 -16.53 4.34 -10.09
C GLN A 346 -15.19 3.70 -10.45
N THR A 347 -14.75 3.91 -11.67
CA THR A 347 -13.44 3.44 -12.18
C THR A 347 -12.77 4.52 -13.02
N ILE A 348 -11.48 4.73 -12.80
CA ILE A 348 -10.63 5.61 -13.64
C ILE A 348 -10.46 4.99 -15.03
N ASN A 349 -10.61 5.78 -16.09
CA ASN A 349 -10.57 5.33 -17.47
C ASN A 349 -9.12 5.17 -17.99
N ALA A 350 -8.40 4.18 -17.49
CA ALA A 350 -7.04 3.89 -17.94
C ALA A 350 -6.92 3.51 -19.44
N ALA A 351 -8.04 3.22 -20.11
CA ALA A 351 -8.06 3.01 -21.56
C ALA A 351 -7.97 4.33 -22.35
N HIS A 352 -8.17 5.51 -21.71
CA HIS A 352 -8.05 6.80 -22.35
C HIS A 352 -6.58 7.30 -22.35
N PRO A 353 -6.02 7.81 -23.48
CA PRO A 353 -4.62 8.27 -23.55
C PRO A 353 -4.24 9.31 -22.51
N VAL A 354 -5.08 10.31 -22.27
CA VAL A 354 -4.84 11.37 -21.27
C VAL A 354 -4.69 10.80 -19.87
N VAL A 355 -5.50 9.81 -19.50
CA VAL A 355 -5.43 9.15 -18.19
C VAL A 355 -4.18 8.28 -18.08
N ARG A 356 -3.80 7.59 -19.17
CA ARG A 356 -2.54 6.84 -19.18
C ARG A 356 -1.32 7.75 -19.00
N ASP A 357 -1.32 8.91 -19.66
CA ASP A 357 -0.23 9.88 -19.52
C ASP A 357 -0.19 10.44 -18.10
N LEU A 358 -1.34 10.75 -17.49
CA LEU A 358 -1.44 11.20 -16.10
C LEU A 358 -0.84 10.17 -15.11
N ILE A 359 -1.17 8.88 -15.26
CA ILE A 359 -0.65 7.80 -14.40
C ILE A 359 0.87 7.65 -14.58
N LEU A 360 1.35 7.65 -15.84
CA LEU A 360 2.79 7.57 -16.11
C LEU A 360 3.56 8.77 -15.56
N ASP A 361 3.02 9.97 -15.72
CA ASP A 361 3.64 11.18 -15.20
C ASP A 361 3.69 11.17 -13.66
N ALA A 362 2.64 10.65 -13.00
CA ALA A 362 2.64 10.45 -11.55
C ALA A 362 3.73 9.46 -11.12
N LEU A 363 3.85 8.29 -11.77
CA LEU A 363 4.89 7.31 -11.46
C LEU A 363 6.30 7.87 -11.65
N ARG A 364 6.52 8.59 -12.77
CA ARG A 364 7.81 9.27 -13.03
C ARG A 364 8.13 10.32 -11.98
N TYR A 365 7.13 11.11 -11.54
CA TYR A 365 7.31 12.09 -10.47
C TYR A 365 7.75 11.42 -9.17
N TRP A 366 7.07 10.34 -8.76
CA TRP A 366 7.42 9.61 -7.55
C TRP A 366 8.83 8.99 -7.60
N VAL A 367 9.32 8.59 -8.79
CA VAL A 367 10.69 8.10 -8.97
C VAL A 367 11.70 9.24 -9.07
N MET A 368 11.45 10.23 -9.94
CA MET A 368 12.47 11.25 -10.24
C MET A 368 12.59 12.34 -9.18
N GLU A 369 11.45 12.72 -8.58
CA GLU A 369 11.39 13.82 -7.62
C GLU A 369 11.33 13.34 -6.17
N MET A 370 10.72 12.18 -5.93
CA MET A 370 10.49 11.64 -4.59
C MET A 370 11.40 10.46 -4.26
N HIS A 371 12.19 9.98 -5.24
CA HIS A 371 13.20 8.91 -5.15
C HIS A 371 12.68 7.58 -4.60
N VAL A 372 11.44 7.18 -4.91
CA VAL A 372 10.91 5.88 -4.48
C VAL A 372 11.44 4.74 -5.34
N ASP A 373 11.64 3.56 -4.75
CA ASP A 373 12.23 2.39 -5.39
C ASP A 373 11.21 1.44 -6.01
N GLY A 374 9.94 1.57 -5.66
CA GLY A 374 8.92 0.67 -6.17
C GLY A 374 7.49 1.11 -5.93
N PHE A 375 6.58 0.39 -6.57
CA PHE A 375 5.13 0.58 -6.44
C PHE A 375 4.41 -0.76 -6.31
N ARG A 376 3.46 -0.82 -5.40
CA ARG A 376 2.37 -1.80 -5.40
C ARG A 376 1.14 -1.11 -5.96
N PHE A 377 0.48 -1.72 -6.91
CA PHE A 377 -0.72 -1.19 -7.57
C PHE A 377 -1.97 -1.85 -7.01
N ASP A 378 -2.78 -1.04 -6.34
CA ASP A 378 -4.08 -1.44 -5.83
C ASP A 378 -5.02 -1.84 -6.98
N LEU A 379 -5.70 -3.01 -6.86
CA LEU A 379 -6.60 -3.56 -7.86
C LEU A 379 -6.04 -3.45 -9.30
N ALA A 380 -4.79 -3.85 -9.51
CA ALA A 380 -4.06 -3.62 -10.76
C ALA A 380 -4.74 -4.17 -12.01
N SER A 381 -5.58 -5.21 -11.88
CA SER A 381 -6.35 -5.77 -13.01
C SER A 381 -7.31 -4.76 -13.64
N VAL A 382 -7.75 -3.75 -12.89
CA VAL A 382 -8.55 -2.63 -13.42
C VAL A 382 -7.82 -1.87 -14.51
N LEU A 383 -6.52 -1.63 -14.32
CA LEU A 383 -5.66 -0.89 -15.26
C LEU A 383 -5.37 -1.68 -16.54
N GLY A 384 -5.59 -3.00 -16.50
CA GLY A 384 -5.43 -3.93 -17.61
C GLY A 384 -6.67 -4.08 -18.52
N ARG A 385 -7.67 -3.22 -18.40
CA ARG A 385 -8.92 -3.33 -19.17
C ARG A 385 -8.91 -2.50 -20.45
N ASP A 386 -9.46 -3.10 -21.53
CA ASP A 386 -9.67 -2.42 -22.82
C ASP A 386 -10.90 -1.47 -22.77
N ARG A 387 -11.16 -0.74 -23.86
CA ARG A 387 -12.30 0.20 -23.94
C ARG A 387 -13.68 -0.45 -23.80
N GLN A 388 -13.78 -1.77 -23.85
CA GLN A 388 -15.02 -2.53 -23.64
C GLN A 388 -15.12 -3.08 -22.20
N GLY A 389 -14.12 -2.85 -21.35
CA GLY A 389 -14.06 -3.33 -19.98
C GLY A 389 -13.51 -4.75 -19.84
N ARG A 390 -12.99 -5.36 -20.90
CA ARG A 390 -12.42 -6.72 -20.88
C ARG A 390 -10.98 -6.65 -20.44
N VAL A 391 -10.57 -7.54 -19.56
CA VAL A 391 -9.16 -7.72 -19.21
C VAL A 391 -8.41 -8.26 -20.41
N ILE A 392 -7.29 -7.64 -20.76
CA ILE A 392 -6.43 -8.02 -21.88
C ILE A 392 -5.00 -8.24 -21.42
N ALA A 393 -4.31 -9.21 -22.04
CA ALA A 393 -2.96 -9.56 -21.67
C ALA A 393 -1.97 -8.41 -21.93
N ASP A 394 -2.09 -7.77 -23.08
CA ASP A 394 -1.19 -6.70 -23.56
C ASP A 394 -1.83 -5.33 -23.36
N ALA A 395 -2.13 -4.99 -22.12
CA ALA A 395 -2.77 -3.74 -21.77
C ALA A 395 -1.80 -2.56 -21.98
N PRO A 396 -2.16 -1.56 -22.83
CA PRO A 396 -1.22 -0.52 -23.24
C PRO A 396 -0.60 0.29 -22.10
N LEU A 397 -1.33 0.49 -21.00
CA LEU A 397 -0.77 1.18 -19.82
C LEU A 397 0.27 0.31 -19.11
N LEU A 398 -0.04 -0.96 -18.90
CA LEU A 398 0.85 -1.89 -18.18
C LEU A 398 2.16 -2.14 -18.95
N GLU A 399 2.09 -2.26 -20.28
CA GLU A 399 3.27 -2.33 -21.14
C GLU A 399 4.10 -1.05 -21.09
N ARG A 400 3.43 0.13 -21.20
CA ARG A 400 4.14 1.42 -21.11
C ARG A 400 4.83 1.61 -19.77
N ILE A 401 4.24 1.17 -18.64
CA ILE A 401 4.87 1.22 -17.33
C ILE A 401 6.10 0.27 -17.30
N ALA A 402 5.97 -0.94 -17.85
CA ALA A 402 7.05 -1.92 -17.84
C ALA A 402 8.25 -1.53 -18.71
N GLU A 403 8.00 -0.80 -19.81
CA GLU A 403 9.01 -0.38 -20.79
C GLU A 403 9.51 1.06 -20.60
N ASP A 404 8.97 1.78 -19.62
CA ASP A 404 9.36 3.17 -19.37
C ASP A 404 10.81 3.26 -18.88
N PRO A 405 11.67 4.05 -19.54
CA PRO A 405 13.08 4.11 -19.21
C PRO A 405 13.37 4.67 -17.81
N ILE A 406 12.48 5.51 -17.26
CA ILE A 406 12.61 6.06 -15.90
C ILE A 406 12.20 5.01 -14.86
N LEU A 407 11.22 4.18 -15.20
CA LEU A 407 10.73 3.12 -14.31
C LEU A 407 11.50 1.81 -14.44
N ARG A 408 12.56 1.77 -15.28
CA ARG A 408 13.27 0.54 -15.64
C ARG A 408 13.75 -0.26 -14.44
N ASP A 409 14.32 0.40 -13.45
CA ASP A 409 14.91 -0.24 -12.27
C ASP A 409 13.97 -0.21 -11.05
N THR A 410 12.74 0.29 -11.23
CA THR A 410 11.72 0.40 -10.19
C THR A 410 11.02 -0.93 -9.97
N LYS A 411 10.80 -1.36 -8.73
CA LYS A 411 10.02 -2.54 -8.40
C LYS A 411 8.54 -2.32 -8.74
N LEU A 412 7.94 -3.23 -9.52
CA LEU A 412 6.53 -3.19 -9.90
C LEU A 412 5.82 -4.41 -9.30
N ILE A 413 4.85 -4.16 -8.43
CA ILE A 413 4.07 -5.19 -7.74
C ILE A 413 2.59 -4.98 -8.06
N ALA A 414 1.91 -6.01 -8.52
CA ALA A 414 0.48 -5.96 -8.80
C ALA A 414 -0.32 -6.68 -7.71
N GLU A 415 -1.39 -6.02 -7.27
CA GLU A 415 -2.54 -6.74 -6.76
C GLU A 415 -3.34 -7.24 -7.97
N ALA A 416 -3.05 -8.47 -8.39
CA ALA A 416 -3.45 -9.02 -9.69
C ALA A 416 -4.90 -9.51 -9.72
N TRP A 417 -5.84 -8.73 -9.17
CA TRP A 417 -7.30 -8.97 -9.17
C TRP A 417 -8.09 -7.66 -9.15
N ASP A 418 -9.42 -7.76 -9.21
CA ASP A 418 -10.34 -6.63 -9.01
C ASP A 418 -11.68 -7.08 -8.40
N ALA A 419 -12.54 -6.10 -8.05
CA ALA A 419 -13.85 -6.37 -7.45
C ALA A 419 -14.89 -6.92 -8.44
N ALA A 420 -14.63 -6.86 -9.76
CA ALA A 420 -15.51 -7.38 -10.80
C ALA A 420 -15.18 -8.84 -11.20
N GLY A 421 -14.29 -9.52 -10.46
CA GLY A 421 -14.00 -10.94 -10.61
C GLY A 421 -12.80 -11.27 -11.50
N ALA A 422 -12.02 -10.31 -11.95
CA ALA A 422 -10.73 -10.60 -12.54
C ALA A 422 -9.78 -11.17 -11.48
N TYR A 423 -9.04 -12.24 -11.81
CA TYR A 423 -8.02 -12.84 -10.97
C TYR A 423 -6.89 -13.35 -11.86
N GLN A 424 -5.76 -12.65 -11.88
CA GLN A 424 -4.68 -12.87 -12.83
C GLN A 424 -3.35 -13.30 -12.17
N VAL A 425 -3.40 -13.75 -10.91
CA VAL A 425 -2.19 -14.21 -10.19
C VAL A 425 -1.51 -15.33 -10.98
N GLY A 426 -0.24 -15.12 -11.31
CA GLY A 426 0.56 -16.00 -12.15
C GLY A 426 0.58 -15.63 -13.65
N SER A 427 -0.33 -14.73 -14.08
CA SER A 427 -0.47 -14.35 -15.49
C SER A 427 -0.65 -12.86 -15.74
N PHE A 428 -0.45 -12.03 -14.72
CA PHE A 428 -0.60 -10.57 -14.85
C PHE A 428 0.55 -9.99 -15.67
N SER A 429 0.23 -9.44 -16.85
CA SER A 429 1.16 -8.73 -17.72
C SER A 429 2.51 -9.46 -17.97
N VAL A 430 3.56 -8.73 -18.31
CA VAL A 430 4.89 -9.26 -18.64
C VAL A 430 5.71 -9.62 -17.37
N ARG A 431 6.83 -10.35 -17.55
CA ARG A 431 7.73 -10.80 -16.46
C ARG A 431 8.21 -9.66 -15.52
N ARG A 432 8.22 -8.46 -15.97
CA ARG A 432 8.63 -7.26 -15.20
C ARG A 432 7.77 -7.02 -13.95
N TRP A 433 6.52 -7.54 -13.94
CA TRP A 433 5.57 -7.40 -12.85
C TRP A 433 5.66 -8.57 -11.86
N ALA A 434 5.99 -8.28 -10.62
CA ALA A 434 5.73 -9.17 -9.49
C ALA A 434 4.26 -9.04 -9.05
N GLU A 435 3.77 -10.01 -8.29
CA GLU A 435 2.35 -10.11 -7.92
C GLU A 435 2.22 -10.53 -6.46
N TRP A 436 1.32 -9.89 -5.71
CA TRP A 436 0.89 -10.45 -4.44
C TRP A 436 0.28 -11.83 -4.66
N ASN A 437 0.87 -12.86 -4.05
CA ASN A 437 0.44 -14.24 -4.27
C ASN A 437 -0.66 -14.66 -3.28
N GLY A 438 -1.93 -14.41 -3.65
CA GLY A 438 -3.09 -14.83 -2.86
C GLY A 438 -3.18 -16.35 -2.70
N HIS A 439 -2.71 -17.15 -3.68
CA HIS A 439 -2.66 -18.61 -3.55
C HIS A 439 -1.65 -19.04 -2.48
N PHE A 440 -0.48 -18.37 -2.38
CA PHE A 440 0.47 -18.64 -1.31
C PHE A 440 -0.20 -18.42 0.06
N ARG A 441 -0.81 -17.25 0.25
CA ARG A 441 -1.53 -16.89 1.47
C ARG A 441 -2.54 -17.96 1.86
N ASP A 442 -3.42 -18.31 0.96
CA ASP A 442 -4.56 -19.17 1.26
C ASP A 442 -4.13 -20.63 1.46
N ASP A 443 -3.25 -21.17 0.59
CA ASP A 443 -2.78 -22.56 0.68
C ASP A 443 -1.93 -22.80 1.92
N VAL A 444 -1.07 -21.84 2.32
CA VAL A 444 -0.25 -21.93 3.53
C VAL A 444 -1.11 -21.87 4.80
N ARG A 445 -2.08 -20.96 4.85
CA ARG A 445 -3.04 -20.88 5.97
C ARG A 445 -3.83 -22.18 6.11
N ARG A 446 -4.36 -22.72 5.02
CA ARG A 446 -5.14 -23.96 5.00
C ARG A 446 -4.31 -25.16 5.41
N PHE A 447 -3.06 -25.29 4.96
CA PHE A 447 -2.17 -26.37 5.39
C PHE A 447 -1.96 -26.31 6.92
N TRP A 448 -1.61 -25.18 7.49
CA TRP A 448 -1.36 -25.05 8.92
C TRP A 448 -2.63 -25.11 9.78
N ARG A 449 -3.77 -24.79 9.22
CA ARG A 449 -5.07 -25.07 9.85
C ARG A 449 -5.37 -26.58 9.95
N GLY A 450 -4.78 -27.39 9.09
CA GLY A 450 -4.95 -28.84 9.04
C GLY A 450 -6.01 -29.31 8.05
N ASP A 451 -6.34 -28.48 7.02
CA ASP A 451 -7.26 -28.85 5.94
C ASP A 451 -6.72 -30.06 5.16
N GLN A 452 -7.64 -30.91 4.71
CA GLN A 452 -7.31 -32.08 3.91
C GLN A 452 -6.85 -31.71 2.48
N GLY A 453 -5.95 -32.51 1.90
CA GLY A 453 -5.51 -32.37 0.51
C GLY A 453 -4.58 -31.18 0.26
N MET A 454 -3.96 -30.61 1.29
CA MET A 454 -3.13 -29.42 1.15
C MET A 454 -1.64 -29.69 0.94
N VAL A 455 -1.17 -30.93 1.14
CA VAL A 455 0.28 -31.26 1.11
C VAL A 455 0.92 -30.91 -0.25
N GLY A 456 0.29 -31.28 -1.38
CA GLY A 456 0.81 -30.96 -2.70
C GLY A 456 0.83 -29.46 -3.01
N ARG A 457 -0.23 -28.74 -2.61
CA ARG A 457 -0.30 -27.28 -2.77
C ARG A 457 0.77 -26.59 -1.92
N PHE A 458 0.91 -26.99 -0.67
CA PHE A 458 1.94 -26.47 0.24
C PHE A 458 3.35 -26.67 -0.32
N ALA A 459 3.64 -27.87 -0.88
CA ALA A 459 4.91 -28.14 -1.56
C ALA A 459 5.13 -27.17 -2.73
N SER A 460 4.12 -26.93 -3.58
CA SER A 460 4.20 -25.97 -4.68
C SER A 460 4.49 -24.55 -4.18
N ARG A 461 3.84 -24.12 -3.07
CA ARG A 461 4.08 -22.79 -2.49
C ARG A 461 5.52 -22.64 -2.00
N ILE A 462 6.07 -23.61 -1.28
CA ILE A 462 7.47 -23.61 -0.83
C ILE A 462 8.44 -23.49 -2.01
N CYS A 463 8.13 -24.15 -3.14
CA CYS A 463 8.96 -24.13 -4.34
C CYS A 463 8.85 -22.87 -5.20
N GLY A 464 8.11 -21.83 -4.76
CA GLY A 464 7.94 -20.58 -5.51
C GLY A 464 6.79 -20.61 -6.51
N SER A 465 5.80 -21.47 -6.30
CA SER A 465 4.53 -21.48 -7.05
C SER A 465 4.72 -21.67 -8.58
N SER A 466 5.52 -22.66 -8.98
CA SER A 466 5.81 -22.94 -10.40
C SER A 466 4.55 -23.28 -11.20
N ASP A 467 3.52 -23.85 -10.56
CA ASP A 467 2.19 -24.10 -11.13
C ASP A 467 1.47 -22.82 -11.59
N LEU A 468 1.82 -21.68 -11.02
CA LEU A 468 1.26 -20.37 -11.38
C LEU A 468 2.15 -19.62 -12.39
N TYR A 469 3.45 -19.58 -12.15
CA TYR A 469 4.37 -18.65 -12.81
C TYR A 469 5.14 -19.25 -13.98
N HIS A 470 5.42 -20.56 -13.97
CA HIS A 470 6.26 -21.17 -15.02
C HIS A 470 5.65 -21.06 -16.41
N GLY A 471 4.33 -21.26 -16.53
CA GLY A 471 3.61 -21.21 -17.80
C GLY A 471 3.60 -19.83 -18.48
N SER A 472 3.73 -18.76 -17.70
CA SER A 472 3.82 -17.37 -18.18
C SER A 472 5.27 -16.87 -18.36
N GLY A 473 6.27 -17.74 -18.19
CA GLY A 473 7.69 -17.37 -18.29
C GLY A 473 8.21 -16.54 -17.12
N LYS A 474 7.46 -16.45 -16.02
CA LYS A 474 7.85 -15.77 -14.78
C LYS A 474 8.62 -16.73 -13.87
N GLY A 475 9.53 -16.17 -13.06
CA GLY A 475 10.28 -16.89 -12.03
C GLY A 475 9.60 -16.81 -10.65
N PRO A 476 10.15 -17.48 -9.63
CA PRO A 476 9.68 -17.36 -8.25
C PRO A 476 9.86 -15.94 -7.68
N ASP A 477 10.76 -15.14 -8.21
CA ASP A 477 11.00 -13.73 -7.91
C ASP A 477 9.79 -12.84 -8.22
N CYS A 478 8.89 -13.27 -9.12
CA CYS A 478 7.61 -12.59 -9.38
C CYS A 478 6.55 -12.88 -8.31
N SER A 479 6.77 -13.82 -7.40
CA SER A 479 5.85 -14.14 -6.32
C SER A 479 6.17 -13.34 -5.06
N ILE A 480 5.35 -12.32 -4.74
CA ILE A 480 5.38 -11.70 -3.41
C ILE A 480 4.57 -12.60 -2.48
N ASN A 481 5.28 -13.34 -1.66
CA ASN A 481 4.69 -14.28 -0.70
C ASN A 481 4.25 -13.53 0.55
N LEU A 482 3.00 -13.70 0.93
CA LEU A 482 2.45 -13.12 2.16
C LEU A 482 1.60 -14.15 2.90
N VAL A 483 1.57 -14.07 4.21
CA VAL A 483 0.63 -14.80 5.05
C VAL A 483 -0.50 -13.89 5.49
N THR A 484 -0.19 -12.62 5.69
CA THR A 484 -1.06 -11.54 6.16
C THR A 484 -0.69 -10.24 5.44
N CYS A 485 -1.63 -9.32 5.32
CA CYS A 485 -1.45 -7.96 4.85
C CYS A 485 -2.42 -7.03 5.59
N HIS A 486 -2.47 -5.75 5.24
CA HIS A 486 -3.43 -4.79 5.81
C HIS A 486 -4.88 -5.26 5.67
N ASP A 487 -5.22 -5.92 4.54
CA ASP A 487 -6.56 -6.45 4.24
C ASP A 487 -6.68 -7.89 4.76
N GLY A 488 -7.36 -8.05 5.87
CA GLY A 488 -7.55 -9.33 6.55
C GLY A 488 -7.14 -9.32 8.02
N PHE A 489 -7.01 -10.51 8.61
CA PHE A 489 -6.50 -10.69 9.96
C PHE A 489 -4.99 -10.45 10.04
N THR A 490 -4.54 -9.87 11.18
CA THR A 490 -3.13 -9.94 11.60
C THR A 490 -2.72 -11.39 11.87
N LEU A 491 -1.43 -11.67 11.97
CA LEU A 491 -0.93 -13.00 12.27
C LEU A 491 -1.45 -13.53 13.61
N ASN A 492 -1.56 -12.67 14.62
CA ASN A 492 -2.14 -13.03 15.91
C ASN A 492 -3.65 -13.35 15.79
N ASP A 493 -4.38 -12.54 15.04
CA ASP A 493 -5.83 -12.73 14.89
C ASP A 493 -6.16 -13.96 14.02
N LEU A 494 -5.31 -14.27 13.04
CA LEU A 494 -5.41 -15.47 12.21
C LEU A 494 -5.41 -16.77 13.02
N VAL A 495 -4.73 -16.78 14.15
CA VAL A 495 -4.65 -17.96 15.04
C VAL A 495 -5.50 -17.81 16.30
N SER A 496 -6.28 -16.73 16.42
CA SER A 496 -7.07 -16.43 17.62
C SER A 496 -8.57 -16.28 17.34
N TYR A 497 -8.95 -16.02 16.11
CA TYR A 497 -10.34 -15.79 15.72
C TYR A 497 -10.78 -16.75 14.62
N ALA A 498 -11.93 -17.39 14.78
CA ALA A 498 -12.55 -18.20 13.74
C ALA A 498 -13.45 -17.36 12.80
N CYS A 499 -14.00 -16.26 13.31
CA CYS A 499 -14.89 -15.36 12.61
C CYS A 499 -14.38 -13.91 12.68
N LYS A 500 -14.79 -13.08 11.73
CA LYS A 500 -14.51 -11.65 11.77
C LYS A 500 -15.39 -10.91 12.77
N HIS A 501 -14.83 -9.83 13.34
CA HIS A 501 -15.50 -8.95 14.32
C HIS A 501 -15.36 -7.49 13.89
N ASN A 502 -16.06 -7.10 12.81
CA ASN A 502 -16.01 -5.77 12.20
C ASN A 502 -17.14 -4.85 12.68
N GLU A 503 -17.86 -5.18 13.76
CA GLU A 503 -19.01 -4.42 14.25
C GLU A 503 -18.67 -2.94 14.49
N ALA A 504 -17.44 -2.66 14.93
CA ALA A 504 -16.93 -1.32 15.17
C ALA A 504 -16.90 -0.43 13.90
N ASN A 505 -16.91 -1.03 12.70
CA ASN A 505 -16.90 -0.31 11.42
C ASN A 505 -18.27 0.30 11.07
N GLY A 506 -19.34 -0.04 11.81
CA GLY A 506 -20.67 0.53 11.59
C GLY A 506 -21.41 -0.04 10.37
N GLU A 507 -20.96 -1.19 9.84
CA GLU A 507 -21.55 -1.87 8.66
C GLU A 507 -22.28 -3.18 9.01
N GLY A 508 -22.50 -3.42 10.31
CA GLY A 508 -23.18 -4.62 10.79
C GLY A 508 -22.40 -5.90 10.51
N ASN A 509 -21.06 -5.85 10.55
CA ASN A 509 -20.13 -6.95 10.30
C ASN A 509 -20.29 -7.57 8.88
N ARG A 510 -20.75 -6.81 7.89
CA ARG A 510 -20.93 -7.27 6.50
C ARG A 510 -19.70 -7.05 5.63
N ASP A 511 -18.86 -6.07 5.98
CA ASP A 511 -17.63 -5.67 5.34
C ASP A 511 -16.48 -6.66 5.60
N GLY A 512 -15.46 -6.63 4.75
CA GLY A 512 -14.30 -7.53 4.81
C GLY A 512 -14.62 -8.98 4.40
N LEU A 513 -13.59 -9.80 4.29
CA LEU A 513 -13.69 -11.19 3.85
C LEU A 513 -14.41 -12.08 4.87
N TYR A 514 -15.27 -12.98 4.41
CA TYR A 514 -15.90 -13.99 5.25
C TYR A 514 -14.97 -15.18 5.51
N GLU A 515 -14.27 -15.66 4.50
CA GLU A 515 -13.33 -16.78 4.64
C GLU A 515 -11.90 -16.26 4.81
N ASN A 516 -11.35 -16.43 6.00
CA ASN A 516 -9.98 -16.01 6.34
C ASN A 516 -9.00 -17.18 6.43
N PHE A 517 -9.49 -18.41 6.34
CA PHE A 517 -8.71 -19.64 6.60
C PHE A 517 -8.03 -19.62 7.98
N SER A 518 -8.66 -18.96 8.94
CA SER A 518 -8.20 -18.80 10.33
C SER A 518 -8.68 -19.93 11.24
N ALA A 519 -8.13 -20.01 12.46
CA ALA A 519 -8.58 -20.92 13.49
C ALA A 519 -8.32 -20.35 14.89
N ASN A 520 -9.31 -20.44 15.80
CA ASN A 520 -9.19 -19.95 17.17
C ASN A 520 -8.56 -20.96 18.14
N TYR A 521 -8.35 -22.20 17.70
CA TYR A 521 -7.82 -23.33 18.48
C TYR A 521 -8.56 -23.62 19.80
N GLY A 522 -9.86 -23.32 19.85
CA GLY A 522 -10.75 -23.67 20.94
C GLY A 522 -11.34 -22.52 21.74
N VAL A 523 -10.78 -21.31 21.61
CA VAL A 523 -11.28 -20.09 22.27
C VAL A 523 -11.27 -18.93 21.28
N GLU A 524 -12.43 -18.27 21.09
CA GLU A 524 -12.54 -17.10 20.25
C GLU A 524 -11.93 -15.88 20.92
N GLY A 525 -10.97 -15.22 20.24
CA GLY A 525 -10.29 -14.04 20.77
C GLY A 525 -9.17 -14.33 21.75
N GLU A 526 -8.87 -13.37 22.61
CA GLU A 526 -7.79 -13.46 23.60
C GLU A 526 -8.00 -14.59 24.59
N SER A 527 -6.92 -15.22 25.04
CA SER A 527 -6.94 -16.28 26.05
C SER A 527 -5.78 -16.11 27.04
N SER A 528 -6.04 -16.40 28.30
CA SER A 528 -5.01 -16.52 29.33
C SER A 528 -4.60 -17.98 29.63
N ASP A 529 -5.23 -18.95 28.96
CA ASP A 529 -4.88 -20.36 29.11
C ASP A 529 -3.58 -20.68 28.37
N PRO A 530 -2.53 -21.10 29.09
CA PRO A 530 -1.23 -21.41 28.50
C PRO A 530 -1.27 -22.49 27.41
N ALA A 531 -2.25 -23.42 27.46
CA ALA A 531 -2.37 -24.50 26.49
C ALA A 531 -2.78 -23.96 25.13
N PHE A 532 -3.79 -23.07 25.07
CA PHE A 532 -4.20 -22.41 23.83
C PHE A 532 -3.10 -21.49 23.31
N GLU A 533 -2.50 -20.70 24.19
CA GLU A 533 -1.44 -19.76 23.81
C GLU A 533 -0.19 -20.47 23.26
N ALA A 534 0.17 -21.63 23.81
CA ALA A 534 1.28 -22.43 23.27
C ALA A 534 1.01 -22.93 21.84
N VAL A 535 -0.23 -23.33 21.53
CA VAL A 535 -0.61 -23.75 20.17
C VAL A 535 -0.59 -22.54 19.22
N ARG A 536 -1.17 -21.41 19.63
CA ARG A 536 -1.20 -20.17 18.83
C ARG A 536 0.19 -19.66 18.50
N LEU A 537 1.07 -19.58 19.50
CA LEU A 537 2.47 -19.18 19.33
C LEU A 537 3.21 -20.12 18.35
N ARG A 538 3.00 -21.43 18.48
CA ARG A 538 3.59 -22.44 17.58
C ARG A 538 3.11 -22.24 16.15
N GLN A 539 1.84 -22.00 15.94
CA GLN A 539 1.28 -21.77 14.61
C GLN A 539 1.78 -20.46 13.99
N MET A 540 1.90 -19.39 14.76
CA MET A 540 2.55 -18.17 14.27
C MET A 540 4.00 -18.41 13.85
N LYS A 541 4.76 -19.18 14.63
CA LYS A 541 6.13 -19.60 14.27
C LYS A 541 6.14 -20.41 12.97
N ASN A 542 5.20 -21.34 12.77
CA ASN A 542 5.09 -22.13 11.56
C ASN A 542 4.84 -21.27 10.33
N LEU A 543 3.93 -20.30 10.44
CA LEU A 543 3.57 -19.38 9.35
C LEU A 543 4.74 -18.48 8.98
N LEU A 544 5.42 -17.86 9.95
CA LEU A 544 6.62 -17.05 9.74
C LEU A 544 7.77 -17.86 9.16
N LEU A 545 7.97 -19.08 9.64
CA LEU A 545 9.00 -19.97 9.10
C LEU A 545 8.71 -20.33 7.65
N THR A 546 7.47 -20.73 7.33
CA THR A 546 7.06 -21.05 5.98
C THR A 546 7.29 -19.88 5.03
N LEU A 547 6.92 -18.68 5.44
CA LEU A 547 7.16 -17.46 4.67
C LEU A 547 8.67 -17.27 4.39
N ALA A 548 9.51 -17.41 5.41
CA ALA A 548 10.93 -17.17 5.30
C ALA A 548 11.68 -18.21 4.44
N ILE A 549 11.27 -19.48 4.48
CA ILE A 549 11.96 -20.56 3.74
C ILE A 549 11.48 -20.75 2.29
N SER A 550 10.33 -20.20 1.95
CA SER A 550 9.76 -20.36 0.61
C SER A 550 10.50 -19.54 -0.43
N ARG A 551 10.69 -20.07 -1.63
CA ARG A 551 11.14 -19.29 -2.78
C ARG A 551 10.10 -18.24 -3.16
N GLY A 552 10.57 -17.11 -3.62
CA GLY A 552 9.82 -15.89 -3.82
C GLY A 552 10.26 -14.79 -2.87
N VAL A 553 9.57 -13.68 -2.85
CA VAL A 553 9.87 -12.50 -2.05
C VAL A 553 8.95 -12.48 -0.83
N PRO A 554 9.46 -12.62 0.39
CA PRO A 554 8.64 -12.58 1.58
C PRO A 554 8.19 -11.14 1.90
N MET A 555 6.91 -10.99 2.24
CA MET A 555 6.33 -9.75 2.78
C MET A 555 5.72 -10.03 4.14
N LEU A 556 6.07 -9.19 5.13
CA LEU A 556 5.52 -9.22 6.49
C LEU A 556 4.62 -8.02 6.70
N LEU A 557 3.48 -8.23 7.38
CA LEU A 557 2.66 -7.13 7.88
C LEU A 557 3.25 -6.58 9.19
N GLY A 558 3.37 -5.26 9.27
CA GLY A 558 3.96 -4.57 10.41
C GLY A 558 3.29 -4.87 11.75
N GLY A 559 4.08 -5.38 12.70
CA GLY A 559 3.65 -5.78 14.04
C GLY A 559 3.30 -7.27 14.19
N ASP A 560 3.22 -8.04 13.13
CA ASP A 560 2.97 -9.48 13.20
C ASP A 560 4.07 -10.23 13.96
N GLU A 561 5.31 -9.77 13.83
CA GLU A 561 6.48 -10.32 14.50
C GLU A 561 6.50 -10.12 16.04
N PHE A 562 5.54 -9.34 16.58
CA PHE A 562 5.34 -9.21 18.01
C PHE A 562 3.86 -9.25 18.43
N ARG A 563 3.02 -9.95 17.63
CA ARG A 563 1.63 -10.28 17.96
C ARG A 563 0.67 -9.08 18.00
N ARG A 564 0.82 -8.12 17.08
CA ARG A 564 -0.19 -7.07 16.91
C ARG A 564 -1.56 -7.70 16.63
N SER A 565 -2.59 -7.20 17.26
CA SER A 565 -3.97 -7.64 17.08
C SER A 565 -4.87 -6.48 16.65
N GLN A 566 -5.83 -6.75 15.76
CA GLN A 566 -6.95 -5.88 15.43
C GLN A 566 -8.24 -6.35 16.13
N ARG A 567 -8.09 -7.22 17.15
CA ARG A 567 -9.21 -7.77 17.96
C ARG A 567 -10.27 -8.46 17.11
N GLY A 568 -9.81 -9.16 16.06
CA GLY A 568 -10.69 -9.87 15.13
C GLY A 568 -11.36 -8.98 14.07
N ASN A 569 -11.02 -7.70 13.99
CA ASN A 569 -11.42 -6.86 12.88
C ASN A 569 -10.51 -7.15 11.68
N ASN A 570 -11.06 -7.71 10.60
CA ASN A 570 -10.30 -8.07 9.41
C ASN A 570 -10.43 -7.03 8.28
N ASN A 571 -10.95 -5.83 8.57
CA ASN A 571 -11.16 -4.75 7.61
C ASN A 571 -11.10 -3.38 8.31
N ALA A 572 -9.98 -3.08 8.94
CA ALA A 572 -9.83 -1.94 9.84
C ALA A 572 -9.65 -0.58 9.12
N TYR A 573 -10.14 -0.44 7.86
CA TYR A 573 -9.94 0.72 6.99
C TYR A 573 -10.42 2.06 7.57
N CYS A 574 -11.35 2.03 8.51
CA CYS A 574 -11.94 3.20 9.15
C CYS A 574 -11.60 3.34 10.65
N GLN A 575 -10.62 2.59 11.15
CA GLN A 575 -10.26 2.52 12.57
C GLN A 575 -8.95 3.27 12.87
N ASP A 576 -9.00 4.62 12.91
CA ASP A 576 -7.87 5.45 13.35
C ASP A 576 -7.81 5.48 14.90
N ASN A 577 -7.52 4.32 15.50
CA ASN A 577 -7.46 4.12 16.95
C ASN A 577 -6.63 2.88 17.30
N ASP A 578 -6.64 2.47 18.60
CA ASP A 578 -5.89 1.34 19.14
C ASP A 578 -6.20 -0.01 18.46
N THR A 579 -7.25 -0.13 17.67
CA THR A 579 -7.51 -1.32 16.87
C THR A 579 -6.46 -1.48 15.76
N SER A 580 -6.04 -0.37 15.16
CA SER A 580 -5.12 -0.36 14.02
C SER A 580 -3.71 0.06 14.39
N TRP A 581 -3.56 0.90 15.44
CA TRP A 581 -2.25 1.44 15.81
C TRP A 581 -1.33 0.36 16.37
N VAL A 582 -0.03 0.50 16.10
CA VAL A 582 0.98 -0.46 16.57
C VAL A 582 1.37 -0.15 18.02
N ASP A 583 1.00 -1.03 18.94
CA ASP A 583 1.47 -0.97 20.32
C ASP A 583 2.87 -1.60 20.44
N TRP A 584 3.88 -0.78 20.54
CA TRP A 584 5.28 -1.18 20.64
C TRP A 584 5.65 -1.86 21.99
N SER A 585 4.80 -1.75 23.02
CA SER A 585 5.00 -2.47 24.27
C SER A 585 4.91 -3.99 24.08
N LEU A 586 4.15 -4.43 23.09
CA LEU A 586 4.00 -5.84 22.70
C LEU A 586 5.34 -6.48 22.29
N ARG A 587 6.27 -5.72 21.74
CA ARG A 587 7.62 -6.23 21.39
C ARG A 587 8.35 -6.80 22.59
N GLN A 588 8.26 -6.14 23.75
CA GLN A 588 8.89 -6.61 24.98
C GLN A 588 8.11 -7.78 25.58
N GLN A 589 6.79 -7.69 25.57
CA GLN A 589 5.90 -8.73 26.12
C GLN A 589 6.01 -10.02 25.30
N ASN A 590 6.12 -9.93 23.99
CA ASN A 590 6.19 -11.05 23.04
C ASN A 590 7.60 -11.22 22.45
N HIS A 591 8.63 -11.04 23.28
CA HIS A 591 10.03 -11.07 22.84
C HIS A 591 10.39 -12.39 22.13
N GLU A 592 9.80 -13.52 22.52
CA GLU A 592 10.06 -14.83 21.93
C GLU A 592 9.75 -14.89 20.44
N ILE A 593 8.56 -14.45 20.04
CA ILE A 593 8.15 -14.48 18.62
C ILE A 593 8.95 -13.46 17.80
N PHE A 594 9.29 -12.30 18.38
CA PHE A 594 10.14 -11.32 17.75
C PHE A 594 11.53 -11.87 17.44
N GLN A 595 12.17 -12.52 18.41
CA GLN A 595 13.47 -13.17 18.20
C GLN A 595 13.38 -14.30 17.16
N PHE A 596 12.28 -15.04 17.17
CA PHE A 596 12.03 -16.08 16.17
C PHE A 596 11.90 -15.49 14.75
N ALA A 597 11.10 -14.46 14.57
CA ALA A 597 10.94 -13.78 13.27
C ALA A 597 12.28 -13.26 12.73
N ARG A 598 13.05 -12.55 13.56
CA ARG A 598 14.39 -12.09 13.23
C ARG A 598 15.33 -13.24 12.86
N GLY A 599 15.25 -14.33 13.61
CA GLY A 599 16.07 -15.52 13.40
C GLY A 599 15.79 -16.20 12.07
N VAL A 600 14.52 -16.42 11.71
CA VAL A 600 14.18 -17.09 10.44
C VAL A 600 14.49 -16.23 9.22
N LEU A 601 14.42 -14.91 9.32
CA LEU A 601 14.89 -14.01 8.28
C LEU A 601 16.43 -14.05 8.14
N ALA A 602 17.15 -14.18 9.26
CA ALA A 602 18.60 -14.39 9.24
C ALA A 602 18.97 -15.75 8.64
N LEU A 603 18.21 -16.82 8.93
CA LEU A 603 18.36 -18.14 8.31
C LEU A 603 18.20 -18.05 6.78
N ARG A 604 17.14 -17.40 6.29
CA ARG A 604 16.95 -17.17 4.85
C ARG A 604 18.15 -16.48 4.22
N ARG A 605 18.67 -15.45 4.87
CA ARG A 605 19.83 -14.67 4.41
C ARG A 605 21.10 -15.51 4.36
N ALA A 606 21.29 -16.41 5.35
CA ALA A 606 22.44 -17.28 5.47
C ALA A 606 22.45 -18.45 4.44
N HIS A 607 21.27 -18.78 3.87
CA HIS A 607 21.12 -19.90 2.94
C HIS A 607 20.62 -19.44 1.57
N PRO A 608 21.54 -19.07 0.62
CA PRO A 608 21.17 -18.60 -0.72
C PRO A 608 20.26 -19.57 -1.50
N VAL A 609 20.34 -20.87 -1.23
CA VAL A 609 19.49 -21.88 -1.87
C VAL A 609 17.99 -21.62 -1.66
N LEU A 610 17.57 -20.88 -0.61
CA LEU A 610 16.18 -20.55 -0.32
C LEU A 610 15.66 -19.36 -1.14
N ARG A 611 16.53 -18.58 -1.82
CA ARG A 611 16.17 -17.28 -2.40
C ARG A 611 16.65 -17.07 -3.84
N ARG A 612 16.90 -18.16 -4.59
CA ARG A 612 17.25 -18.07 -6.00
C ARG A 612 16.05 -17.68 -6.86
N GLU A 613 16.30 -16.97 -7.95
CA GLU A 613 15.28 -16.57 -8.95
C GLU A 613 14.79 -17.74 -9.83
N ALA A 614 15.45 -18.89 -9.81
CA ALA A 614 15.03 -20.07 -10.55
C ALA A 614 14.22 -21.03 -9.67
N PHE A 615 13.27 -21.75 -10.23
CA PHE A 615 12.58 -22.85 -9.53
C PHE A 615 13.54 -23.99 -9.17
N TYR A 616 13.18 -24.79 -8.15
CA TYR A 616 13.94 -25.98 -7.80
C TYR A 616 13.86 -27.01 -8.92
N THR A 617 14.99 -27.64 -9.22
CA THR A 617 15.07 -28.85 -10.05
C THR A 617 14.92 -30.11 -9.18
N ASP A 618 14.60 -31.24 -9.79
CA ASP A 618 14.53 -32.56 -9.10
C ASP A 618 15.86 -32.96 -8.44
N GLN A 619 16.98 -32.38 -8.89
CA GLN A 619 18.30 -32.61 -8.27
C GLN A 619 18.52 -31.79 -7.02
N GLU A 620 17.87 -30.62 -6.93
CA GLU A 620 18.00 -29.68 -5.81
C GLU A 620 17.03 -29.96 -4.66
N ILE A 621 15.83 -30.51 -4.95
CA ILE A 621 14.87 -30.84 -3.91
C ILE A 621 14.39 -32.29 -4.00
N GLY A 622 14.31 -32.97 -2.85
CA GLY A 622 13.70 -34.29 -2.71
C GLY A 622 12.59 -34.27 -1.66
N TRP A 623 11.49 -34.94 -1.92
CA TRP A 623 10.31 -34.97 -1.05
C TRP A 623 10.16 -36.32 -0.37
N PHE A 624 9.72 -36.29 0.91
CA PHE A 624 9.58 -37.46 1.76
C PHE A 624 8.31 -37.44 2.59
N ASN A 625 7.71 -38.59 2.78
CA ASN A 625 6.74 -38.80 3.87
C ASN A 625 7.48 -39.11 5.20
N PRO A 626 6.81 -39.23 6.34
CA PRO A 626 7.47 -39.53 7.62
C PRO A 626 8.31 -40.80 7.61
N SER A 627 7.96 -41.80 6.82
CA SER A 627 8.73 -43.07 6.72
C SER A 627 9.98 -42.99 5.82
N GLY A 628 10.27 -41.79 5.25
CA GLY A 628 11.43 -41.60 4.35
C GLY A 628 11.18 -42.01 2.91
N ASN A 629 9.96 -42.38 2.53
CA ASN A 629 9.56 -42.72 1.16
C ASN A 629 8.97 -41.49 0.45
N SER A 630 8.74 -41.56 -0.87
CA SER A 630 8.02 -40.53 -1.62
C SER A 630 6.61 -40.30 -1.03
N PRO A 631 6.14 -39.05 -0.94
CA PRO A 631 4.78 -38.77 -0.48
C PRO A 631 3.73 -39.34 -1.45
N ASP A 632 2.59 -39.75 -0.91
CA ASP A 632 1.41 -40.00 -1.74
C ASP A 632 0.66 -38.67 -1.93
N TRP A 633 0.94 -38.01 -3.04
CA TRP A 633 0.36 -36.67 -3.33
C TRP A 633 -1.17 -36.66 -3.49
N LEU A 634 -1.79 -37.84 -3.64
CA LEU A 634 -3.24 -38.00 -3.85
C LEU A 634 -3.99 -38.36 -2.57
N ASP A 635 -3.32 -38.78 -1.49
CA ASP A 635 -4.01 -39.04 -0.21
C ASP A 635 -4.37 -37.74 0.51
N PRO A 636 -5.65 -37.36 0.54
CA PRO A 636 -6.08 -36.10 1.15
C PRO A 636 -5.89 -36.06 2.68
N ARG A 637 -5.67 -37.22 3.33
CA ARG A 637 -5.48 -37.32 4.78
C ARG A 637 -4.05 -37.00 5.21
N GLN A 638 -3.11 -36.93 4.28
CA GLN A 638 -1.74 -36.56 4.60
C GLN A 638 -1.68 -35.12 5.12
N GLN A 639 -1.05 -34.95 6.28
CA GLN A 639 -0.82 -33.67 6.94
C GLN A 639 0.67 -33.49 7.29
N CYS A 640 1.52 -34.41 6.83
CA CYS A 640 2.95 -34.44 7.10
C CYS A 640 3.73 -34.47 5.79
N LEU A 641 4.81 -33.66 5.77
CA LEU A 641 5.69 -33.58 4.61
C LEU A 641 7.11 -33.29 5.07
N ALA A 642 8.12 -33.86 4.38
CA ALA A 642 9.49 -33.39 4.53
C ALA A 642 10.11 -33.13 3.18
N CYS A 643 11.10 -32.25 3.13
CA CYS A 643 11.92 -32.04 1.96
C CYS A 643 13.41 -31.87 2.31
N LEU A 644 14.25 -32.40 1.43
CA LEU A 644 15.70 -32.19 1.46
C LEU A 644 16.07 -31.21 0.34
N ILE A 645 16.52 -30.02 0.72
CA ILE A 645 17.02 -29.00 -0.20
C ILE A 645 18.54 -29.09 -0.25
N ARG A 646 19.10 -29.27 -1.46
CA ARG A 646 20.53 -29.44 -1.71
C ARG A 646 21.08 -28.16 -2.34
N GLY A 647 22.02 -27.52 -1.67
CA GLY A 647 22.83 -26.45 -2.27
C GLY A 647 24.03 -27.02 -3.05
N GLN A 648 24.57 -26.23 -3.99
CA GLN A 648 25.79 -26.66 -4.72
C GLN A 648 27.01 -26.72 -3.81
N ASP A 649 27.13 -25.72 -2.92
CA ASP A 649 28.26 -25.55 -2.01
C ASP A 649 27.88 -25.69 -0.52
N GLU A 650 26.63 -26.05 -0.23
CA GLU A 650 26.10 -26.19 1.13
C GLU A 650 25.79 -27.66 1.46
N ALA A 651 25.91 -28.00 2.72
CA ALA A 651 25.65 -29.36 3.20
C ALA A 651 24.15 -29.78 3.12
N GLY A 652 23.26 -28.83 2.80
CA GLY A 652 21.83 -29.00 2.61
C GLY A 652 20.99 -28.66 3.84
N LEU A 653 19.67 -28.53 3.58
CA LEU A 653 18.64 -28.31 4.59
C LEU A 653 17.63 -29.46 4.54
N PHE A 654 17.31 -30.06 5.69
CA PHE A 654 16.21 -31.03 5.78
C PHE A 654 15.09 -30.42 6.61
N LEU A 655 13.93 -30.22 5.96
CA LEU A 655 12.77 -29.55 6.52
C LEU A 655 11.66 -30.59 6.76
N MET A 656 11.06 -30.57 7.95
CA MET A 656 9.97 -31.45 8.31
C MET A 656 8.77 -30.61 8.77
N PHE A 657 7.59 -30.93 8.26
CA PHE A 657 6.34 -30.24 8.55
C PHE A 657 5.28 -31.23 9.01
N ASN A 658 4.66 -30.96 10.16
CA ASN A 658 3.56 -31.74 10.70
C ASN A 658 2.40 -30.78 11.01
N ALA A 659 1.41 -30.68 10.14
CA ALA A 659 0.17 -29.93 10.37
C ALA A 659 -0.88 -30.73 11.18
N GLY A 660 -0.63 -32.02 11.42
CA GLY A 660 -1.53 -32.92 12.17
C GLY A 660 -1.59 -32.64 13.66
N SER A 661 -2.57 -33.24 14.33
CA SER A 661 -2.83 -33.09 15.76
C SER A 661 -1.95 -34.01 16.65
N GLU A 662 -1.26 -34.97 16.07
CA GLU A 662 -0.41 -35.92 16.77
C GLU A 662 1.07 -35.70 16.45
N ALA A 663 1.95 -36.06 17.38
CA ALA A 663 3.39 -36.08 17.12
C ALA A 663 3.76 -37.23 16.16
N VAL A 664 4.66 -36.98 15.24
CA VAL A 664 5.07 -37.95 14.20
C VAL A 664 6.58 -38.05 14.13
N THR A 665 7.11 -39.28 14.11
CA THR A 665 8.54 -39.52 13.91
C THR A 665 8.86 -39.55 12.42
N PHE A 666 9.79 -38.70 12.02
CA PHE A 666 10.31 -38.64 10.66
C PHE A 666 11.64 -39.39 10.55
N ALA A 667 11.80 -40.22 9.52
CA ALA A 667 13.08 -40.73 9.12
C ALA A 667 13.93 -39.58 8.56
N VAL A 668 15.18 -39.50 9.05
CA VAL A 668 16.13 -38.46 8.61
C VAL A 668 17.12 -39.09 7.63
N PRO A 669 17.22 -38.57 6.38
CA PRO A 669 18.18 -39.08 5.42
C PRO A 669 19.62 -38.80 5.90
N PRO A 670 20.61 -39.65 5.47
CA PRO A 670 21.99 -39.37 5.82
C PRO A 670 22.43 -38.02 5.23
N PRO A 671 23.22 -37.23 5.96
CA PRO A 671 23.79 -36.01 5.44
C PRO A 671 24.84 -36.31 4.34
N ARG A 672 25.31 -35.30 3.63
CA ARG A 672 26.47 -35.46 2.73
C ARG A 672 27.70 -35.95 3.52
N SER A 673 28.61 -36.64 2.84
CA SER A 673 29.86 -37.14 3.44
C SER A 673 30.57 -36.02 4.21
N LEU A 674 31.08 -36.37 5.41
CA LEU A 674 31.76 -35.44 6.36
C LEU A 674 30.88 -34.42 7.09
N CYS A 675 29.55 -34.43 6.89
CA CYS A 675 28.64 -33.57 7.58
C CYS A 675 27.82 -34.34 8.62
N SER A 676 27.27 -33.59 9.61
CA SER A 676 26.28 -34.08 10.56
C SER A 676 25.04 -33.14 10.55
N TRP A 677 23.86 -33.74 10.77
CA TRP A 677 22.64 -32.92 10.95
C TRP A 677 22.64 -32.23 12.30
N ARG A 678 22.28 -30.94 12.30
CA ARG A 678 22.07 -30.13 13.49
C ARG A 678 20.71 -29.47 13.44
N VAL A 679 20.03 -29.36 14.57
CA VAL A 679 18.74 -28.67 14.69
C VAL A 679 18.97 -27.18 14.69
N ALA A 680 18.45 -26.50 13.66
CA ALA A 680 18.49 -25.04 13.53
C ALA A 680 17.16 -24.41 14.01
N VAL A 681 16.03 -25.06 13.72
CA VAL A 681 14.69 -24.57 14.09
C VAL A 681 13.85 -25.75 14.60
N ASP A 682 13.10 -25.53 15.69
CA ASP A 682 11.99 -26.37 16.14
C ASP A 682 10.88 -25.47 16.69
N THR A 683 9.78 -25.32 15.96
CA THR A 683 8.68 -24.42 16.33
C THR A 683 7.90 -24.87 17.55
N ALA A 684 8.02 -26.14 17.96
CA ALA A 684 7.41 -26.67 19.18
C ALA A 684 8.23 -26.37 20.43
N ALA A 685 9.52 -26.09 20.28
CA ALA A 685 10.38 -25.77 21.41
C ALA A 685 10.18 -24.32 21.86
N SER A 686 10.19 -24.11 23.18
CA SER A 686 10.19 -22.77 23.76
C SER A 686 11.57 -22.11 23.66
N SER A 687 11.60 -20.77 23.67
CA SER A 687 12.84 -19.99 23.70
C SER A 687 13.75 -20.44 24.87
N PRO A 688 15.09 -20.51 24.68
CA PRO A 688 15.85 -20.19 23.47
C PRO A 688 15.98 -21.36 22.47
N ARG A 689 15.36 -22.50 22.70
CA ARG A 689 15.55 -23.74 21.91
C ARG A 689 14.75 -23.79 20.61
N GLY A 690 13.84 -22.85 20.37
CA GLY A 690 13.00 -22.82 19.17
C GLY A 690 13.71 -22.35 17.90
N PHE A 691 14.83 -21.63 18.06
CA PHE A 691 15.71 -21.16 17.01
C PHE A 691 17.15 -21.09 17.52
N TYR A 692 18.09 -21.49 16.67
CA TYR A 692 19.52 -21.41 16.94
C TYR A 692 20.19 -20.56 15.88
N SER A 693 21.04 -19.62 16.29
CA SER A 693 21.84 -18.82 15.37
C SER A 693 22.82 -19.71 14.58
N PRO A 694 23.22 -19.28 13.35
CA PRO A 694 24.21 -20.02 12.59
C PRO A 694 25.49 -20.29 13.38
N GLY A 695 25.85 -21.54 13.54
CA GLY A 695 27.00 -22.01 14.34
C GLY A 695 26.67 -22.44 15.75
N GLU A 696 25.46 -22.12 16.26
CA GLU A 696 25.00 -22.51 17.60
C GLU A 696 24.01 -23.71 17.57
N GLU A 697 23.75 -24.25 16.38
CA GLU A 697 22.81 -25.36 16.16
C GLU A 697 23.17 -26.59 16.99
N THR A 698 22.16 -27.28 17.53
CA THR A 698 22.35 -28.45 18.40
C THR A 698 22.51 -29.72 17.59
N ALA A 699 23.46 -30.56 17.98
CA ALA A 699 23.63 -31.88 17.34
C ALA A 699 22.37 -32.74 17.48
N LEU A 700 22.02 -33.47 16.42
CA LEU A 700 20.91 -34.40 16.44
C LEU A 700 21.22 -35.59 17.34
N VAL A 701 20.35 -35.87 18.29
CA VAL A 701 20.54 -36.97 19.28
C VAL A 701 20.45 -38.34 18.61
N ASN A 702 19.48 -38.52 17.72
CA ASN A 702 19.35 -39.71 16.87
C ASN A 702 19.55 -39.34 15.42
N PRO A 703 20.64 -39.72 14.76
CA PRO A 703 20.92 -39.32 13.38
C PRO A 703 19.95 -39.89 12.35
N ALA A 704 19.18 -40.92 12.70
CA ALA A 704 18.28 -41.63 11.76
C ALA A 704 16.81 -41.15 11.86
N SER A 705 16.43 -40.43 12.91
CA SER A 705 15.04 -39.99 13.09
C SER A 705 14.88 -38.76 13.99
N TYR A 706 13.77 -38.03 13.79
CA TYR A 706 13.36 -36.90 14.64
C TYR A 706 11.88 -36.96 14.93
N LEU A 707 11.50 -36.73 16.21
CA LEU A 707 10.10 -36.64 16.62
C LEU A 707 9.61 -35.19 16.44
N VAL A 708 8.79 -34.96 15.44
CA VAL A 708 8.15 -33.67 15.15
C VAL A 708 6.82 -33.60 15.90
N GLN A 709 6.67 -32.64 16.79
CA GLN A 709 5.46 -32.47 17.58
C GLN A 709 4.24 -32.14 16.73
N SER A 710 3.04 -32.26 17.29
CA SER A 710 1.80 -31.83 16.61
C SER A 710 1.88 -30.37 16.19
N ARG A 711 1.38 -30.04 15.01
CA ARG A 711 1.35 -28.65 14.48
C ARG A 711 2.69 -27.95 14.61
N SER A 712 3.76 -28.57 14.13
CA SER A 712 5.11 -28.01 14.21
C SER A 712 5.96 -28.26 12.99
N SER A 713 7.04 -27.50 12.89
CA SER A 713 8.07 -27.62 11.85
C SER A 713 9.44 -27.75 12.50
N VAL A 714 10.32 -28.48 11.84
CA VAL A 714 11.72 -28.61 12.23
C VAL A 714 12.62 -28.42 11.01
N ILE A 715 13.72 -27.68 11.20
CA ILE A 715 14.78 -27.54 10.19
C ILE A 715 16.07 -28.08 10.74
N LEU A 716 16.64 -29.04 9.99
CA LEU A 716 18.00 -29.51 10.20
C LEU A 716 18.93 -28.90 9.16
N VAL A 717 20.08 -28.46 9.61
CA VAL A 717 21.16 -27.92 8.76
C VAL A 717 22.31 -28.90 8.77
N GLY A 718 22.84 -29.25 7.61
CA GLY A 718 24.08 -30.02 7.50
C GLY A 718 25.29 -29.16 7.85
N ARG A 719 26.15 -29.64 8.75
CA ARG A 719 27.41 -28.95 9.13
C ARG A 719 28.58 -29.92 9.10
#